data_b847d4d44a3ef787363b5f0b48fcf445
#
_entry.id   b847d4d44a3ef787363b5f0b48fcf445
#
_cell.length_a   1.000
_cell.length_b   1.000
_cell.length_c   1.000
_cell.angle_alpha   90.00
_cell.angle_beta   90.00
_cell.angle_gamma   90.00
#
_symmetry.space_group_name_H-M   'P 1'
#
loop_
_entity.id
_entity.type
_entity.pdbx_description
1 polymer ?
#
loop_
_entity_poly.entity_id
_entity_poly.type
_entity_poly.pdbx_seq_one_letter_code
_entity_poly.pdbx_strand_id
1 'polypeptide(L)'
;MKRSDKDQPLIDDIRLLGRILGDVIREQEGVDAYELVEQVRKLSVAFRRDADQEADRALKKLLKSLSGDQTVSVIRAFTYFSHLANLAEDRHHIRRRAVHERAGDTQEGSIEVALSRLRWAGIAPKTIAQTLASSYVAPVLTAHPTEVQRKSILDAERDIAQLLAVRDDIQVRAQLYNSAKDALTPRELAANEALLRARVAQLWQTRLLRYSKLTVADEIENALSYYEATFLREIPKIYAELERELGQYPVHSFLRMGQWIGGDRDGNPNVTAQTLQYALRSQADMALRHYLTEVHFLGGELSLSARLVAVSPEMQALAQRSPDTSEHRQDEPYRRALTGIYARLAATLKDLTGGDAARHAVAPQNAYAGASEFLADLRVIEASLQSHHGKALAAERLHPLIRAVEVFGFHLATVDLRQSSDKHEEVVAELLATARIEPNYSTLQEAAKRALLIKLLNDARPLRVVGATYSEHSQGELAIFETARVLRERFGHEAIRHYIISHTEAVSDLLEVLLLQKEVGLVRGTLDDDGAPTLGTGVSSLPQAGEGAQASPVRGARAGLGRPGARPGARNDLIVVPLFETIEDLRNAAPIMREFYSLPGVAALVQRSGGEQDIMLGYSDSNKDGGIFTSNWELYRAEIALVELFDELDTSHGIQLRMFHGRGGTVGRGGGPSYQAILAQPPGTVRGQIRLTEQGEVIASKYANPEIGRRNLETLVAATLEATLLQPTKSATKAFLDAAAQLSQASMGAYRALVYETPGFTDYFFNSTPIREIAELNIGSRPASRKASQKIEDLRAIPWGFSWGQCRLTLPGWYGFGSAVEAFVNLEGKDPKTQLALLQRMYRQWPFFRTLLSNMDMVLAKSDLALASRYSELVTDARLRKKVFSAIEAEWHRTADALTRITGDKQRLAHNTALARSIKHRFPYIDPLHHLQVELVRRWRAGQGDERVQTGIHISINGIAAGLRNTG
;
A
#
# COMPACT_ATOMS: atom_id res chain seq x y z
N MET A 1 -3.94 -26.12 28.19
CA MET A 1 -5.19 -25.59 27.66
C MET A 1 -5.54 -26.35 26.37
N LYS A 2 -6.73 -26.95 26.32
CA LYS A 2 -7.22 -27.67 25.12
C LYS A 2 -7.34 -26.69 23.94
N ARG A 3 -7.03 -27.11 22.72
CA ARG A 3 -7.07 -26.30 21.48
C ARG A 3 -8.40 -25.54 21.24
N SER A 4 -9.52 -26.02 21.83
CA SER A 4 -10.84 -25.39 21.72
C SER A 4 -11.01 -24.07 22.50
N ASP A 5 -10.20 -23.85 23.53
CA ASP A 5 -10.35 -22.70 24.44
C ASP A 5 -9.79 -21.38 23.88
N LYS A 6 -8.86 -21.47 22.94
CA LYS A 6 -8.16 -20.30 22.37
C LYS A 6 -9.02 -19.48 21.40
N ASP A 7 -9.97 -20.11 20.72
CA ASP A 7 -10.81 -19.49 19.69
C ASP A 7 -12.22 -19.12 20.20
N GLN A 8 -12.54 -19.49 21.45
CA GLN A 8 -13.84 -19.23 22.04
C GLN A 8 -14.23 -17.74 22.01
N PRO A 9 -13.36 -16.79 22.35
CA PRO A 9 -13.70 -15.37 22.30
C PRO A 9 -14.06 -14.88 20.89
N LEU A 10 -13.42 -15.41 19.82
CA LEU A 10 -13.80 -15.10 18.44
C LEU A 10 -15.21 -15.60 18.12
N ILE A 11 -15.49 -16.84 18.52
CA ILE A 11 -16.81 -17.47 18.28
C ILE A 11 -17.89 -16.69 19.02
N ASP A 12 -17.62 -16.23 20.23
CA ASP A 12 -18.57 -15.48 21.05
C ASP A 12 -18.86 -14.10 20.46
N ASP A 13 -17.83 -13.39 19.93
CA ASP A 13 -18.01 -12.11 19.23
C ASP A 13 -18.82 -12.28 17.94
N ILE A 14 -18.49 -13.28 17.12
CA ILE A 14 -19.24 -13.56 15.89
C ILE A 14 -20.70 -13.88 16.21
N ARG A 15 -20.97 -14.64 17.27
CA ARG A 15 -22.32 -14.94 17.72
C ARG A 15 -23.06 -13.70 18.22
N LEU A 16 -22.39 -12.87 19.03
CA LEU A 16 -22.94 -11.62 19.55
C LEU A 16 -23.36 -10.69 18.40
N LEU A 17 -22.43 -10.38 17.51
CA LEU A 17 -22.69 -9.48 16.37
C LEU A 17 -23.73 -10.07 15.40
N GLY A 18 -23.67 -11.37 15.14
CA GLY A 18 -24.68 -12.06 14.32
C GLY A 18 -26.07 -12.04 14.93
N ARG A 19 -26.20 -12.21 16.26
CA ARG A 19 -27.48 -12.10 16.99
C ARG A 19 -28.02 -10.67 16.90
N ILE A 20 -27.16 -9.67 17.17
CA ILE A 20 -27.56 -8.25 17.08
C ILE A 20 -28.04 -7.91 15.67
N LEU A 21 -27.32 -8.35 14.62
CA LEU A 21 -27.76 -8.14 13.23
C LEU A 21 -29.08 -8.83 12.94
N GLY A 22 -29.28 -10.07 13.40
CA GLY A 22 -30.54 -10.80 13.25
C GLY A 22 -31.70 -10.10 13.94
N ASP A 23 -31.47 -9.56 15.13
CA ASP A 23 -32.51 -8.78 15.87
C ASP A 23 -32.86 -7.49 15.12
N VAL A 24 -31.87 -6.80 14.56
CA VAL A 24 -32.08 -5.58 13.75
C VAL A 24 -32.89 -5.91 12.49
N ILE A 25 -32.58 -7.01 11.78
CA ILE A 25 -33.33 -7.45 10.61
C ILE A 25 -34.77 -7.77 10.99
N ARG A 26 -34.99 -8.50 12.08
CA ARG A 26 -36.33 -8.85 12.56
C ARG A 26 -37.18 -7.63 12.89
N GLU A 27 -36.60 -6.61 13.49
CA GLU A 27 -37.30 -5.37 13.87
C GLU A 27 -37.63 -4.50 12.66
N GLN A 28 -36.74 -4.44 11.67
CA GLN A 28 -36.85 -3.48 10.57
C GLN A 28 -37.47 -4.07 9.30
N GLU A 29 -37.29 -5.35 9.02
CA GLU A 29 -37.82 -6.03 7.83
C GLU A 29 -38.89 -7.11 8.17
N GLY A 30 -39.08 -7.41 9.45
CA GLY A 30 -40.08 -8.37 9.93
C GLY A 30 -39.52 -9.77 10.16
N VAL A 31 -40.41 -10.62 10.73
CA VAL A 31 -40.09 -12.00 11.13
C VAL A 31 -39.79 -12.87 9.92
N ASP A 32 -40.54 -12.72 8.85
CA ASP A 32 -40.40 -13.56 7.63
C ASP A 32 -39.02 -13.36 6.97
N ALA A 33 -38.52 -12.10 6.90
CA ALA A 33 -37.21 -11.80 6.37
C ALA A 33 -36.12 -12.40 7.24
N TYR A 34 -36.24 -12.31 8.56
CA TYR A 34 -35.32 -12.93 9.51
C TYR A 34 -35.30 -14.47 9.37
N GLU A 35 -36.46 -15.11 9.31
CA GLU A 35 -36.54 -16.56 9.18
C GLU A 35 -35.96 -17.06 7.87
N LEU A 36 -36.16 -16.31 6.77
CA LEU A 36 -35.54 -16.61 5.48
C LEU A 36 -34.01 -16.57 5.56
N VAL A 37 -33.47 -15.51 6.12
CA VAL A 37 -31.98 -15.35 6.29
C VAL A 37 -31.44 -16.50 7.15
N GLU A 38 -32.11 -16.86 8.24
CA GLU A 38 -31.71 -17.95 9.12
C GLU A 38 -31.84 -19.34 8.44
N GLN A 39 -32.84 -19.56 7.60
CA GLN A 39 -32.95 -20.78 6.82
C GLN A 39 -31.78 -20.92 5.82
N VAL A 40 -31.49 -19.87 5.08
CA VAL A 40 -30.32 -19.83 4.14
C VAL A 40 -29.04 -20.12 4.90
N ARG A 41 -28.85 -19.48 6.06
CA ARG A 41 -27.67 -19.67 6.91
C ARG A 41 -27.54 -21.13 7.37
N LYS A 42 -28.59 -21.71 7.90
CA LYS A 42 -28.59 -23.10 8.42
C LYS A 42 -28.24 -24.10 7.33
N LEU A 43 -28.84 -23.97 6.16
CA LEU A 43 -28.58 -24.86 5.01
C LEU A 43 -27.13 -24.72 4.52
N SER A 44 -26.62 -23.50 4.40
CA SER A 44 -25.22 -23.25 3.97
C SER A 44 -24.21 -23.79 4.98
N VAL A 45 -24.47 -23.62 6.28
CA VAL A 45 -23.61 -24.15 7.34
C VAL A 45 -23.59 -25.69 7.33
N ALA A 46 -24.77 -26.34 7.22
CA ALA A 46 -24.89 -27.78 7.18
C ALA A 46 -24.11 -28.35 5.96
N PHE A 47 -24.27 -27.74 4.79
CA PHE A 47 -23.51 -28.15 3.61
C PHE A 47 -22.00 -28.05 3.82
N ARG A 48 -21.49 -26.92 4.31
CA ARG A 48 -20.04 -26.67 4.42
C ARG A 48 -19.35 -27.36 5.58
N ARG A 49 -20.03 -27.51 6.72
CA ARG A 49 -19.44 -28.12 7.92
C ARG A 49 -19.64 -29.62 7.98
N ASP A 50 -20.82 -30.07 7.58
CA ASP A 50 -21.26 -31.45 7.76
C ASP A 50 -21.26 -32.23 6.42
N ALA A 51 -20.88 -31.57 5.31
CA ALA A 51 -20.88 -32.10 3.94
C ALA A 51 -22.26 -32.63 3.50
N ASP A 52 -23.33 -32.02 4.02
CA ASP A 52 -24.71 -32.43 3.77
C ASP A 52 -25.19 -32.04 2.36
N GLN A 53 -25.28 -33.04 1.47
CA GLN A 53 -25.68 -32.85 0.07
C GLN A 53 -27.17 -32.54 -0.09
N GLU A 54 -28.02 -32.94 0.87
CA GLU A 54 -29.45 -32.58 0.88
C GLU A 54 -29.62 -31.11 1.21
N ALA A 55 -28.85 -30.61 2.19
CA ALA A 55 -28.82 -29.20 2.52
C ALA A 55 -28.34 -28.32 1.32
N ASP A 56 -27.37 -28.79 0.52
CA ASP A 56 -26.94 -28.09 -0.70
C ASP A 56 -28.08 -28.00 -1.73
N ARG A 57 -28.78 -29.11 -1.98
CA ARG A 57 -29.88 -29.12 -2.92
C ARG A 57 -31.05 -28.24 -2.44
N ALA A 58 -31.37 -28.30 -1.15
CA ALA A 58 -32.40 -27.47 -0.55
C ALA A 58 -32.05 -25.98 -0.62
N LEU A 59 -30.78 -25.63 -0.33
CA LEU A 59 -30.27 -24.27 -0.46
C LEU A 59 -30.41 -23.73 -1.89
N LYS A 60 -29.93 -24.48 -2.87
CA LYS A 60 -30.05 -24.10 -4.28
C LYS A 60 -31.47 -23.91 -4.75
N LYS A 61 -32.41 -24.79 -4.30
CA LYS A 61 -33.81 -24.67 -4.61
C LYS A 61 -34.42 -23.41 -3.97
N LEU A 62 -34.13 -23.18 -2.70
CA LEU A 62 -34.61 -22.01 -1.97
C LEU A 62 -34.16 -20.72 -2.64
N LEU A 63 -32.83 -20.57 -2.92
CA LEU A 63 -32.29 -19.36 -3.50
C LEU A 63 -32.84 -19.04 -4.90
N LYS A 64 -33.20 -20.07 -5.69
CA LYS A 64 -33.88 -19.88 -6.99
C LYS A 64 -35.32 -19.40 -6.89
N SER A 65 -36.01 -19.68 -5.78
CA SER A 65 -37.43 -19.34 -5.58
C SER A 65 -37.62 -17.93 -5.02
N LEU A 66 -36.55 -17.21 -4.63
CA LEU A 66 -36.67 -15.90 -4.00
C LEU A 66 -37.16 -14.82 -4.97
N SER A 67 -38.02 -13.96 -4.46
CA SER A 67 -38.39 -12.71 -5.12
C SER A 67 -37.19 -11.76 -5.20
N GLY A 68 -37.27 -10.67 -6.00
CA GLY A 68 -36.23 -9.66 -6.08
C GLY A 68 -35.91 -9.00 -4.72
N ASP A 69 -36.95 -8.66 -3.97
CA ASP A 69 -36.82 -8.02 -2.64
C ASP A 69 -36.18 -8.97 -1.62
N GLN A 70 -36.65 -10.24 -1.58
CA GLN A 70 -36.05 -11.26 -0.72
C GLN A 70 -34.60 -11.53 -1.06
N THR A 71 -34.25 -11.53 -2.34
CA THR A 71 -32.86 -11.71 -2.80
C THR A 71 -31.97 -10.57 -2.30
N VAL A 72 -32.40 -9.31 -2.45
CA VAL A 72 -31.63 -8.14 -1.98
C VAL A 72 -31.50 -8.15 -0.45
N SER A 73 -32.56 -8.50 0.30
CA SER A 73 -32.52 -8.59 1.76
C SER A 73 -31.50 -9.65 2.23
N VAL A 74 -31.53 -10.84 1.63
CA VAL A 74 -30.56 -11.92 1.93
C VAL A 74 -29.13 -11.48 1.61
N ILE A 75 -28.91 -10.89 0.44
CA ILE A 75 -27.58 -10.41 0.05
C ILE A 75 -27.06 -9.35 1.03
N ARG A 76 -27.89 -8.38 1.41
CA ARG A 76 -27.52 -7.36 2.42
C ARG A 76 -27.16 -7.99 3.76
N ALA A 77 -27.95 -8.95 4.24
CA ALA A 77 -27.73 -9.61 5.51
C ALA A 77 -26.36 -10.32 5.55
N PHE A 78 -26.02 -11.10 4.52
CA PHE A 78 -24.72 -11.80 4.45
C PHE A 78 -23.56 -10.86 4.20
N THR A 79 -23.76 -9.75 3.47
CA THR A 79 -22.75 -8.73 3.28
C THR A 79 -22.38 -8.05 4.59
N TYR A 80 -23.36 -7.52 5.34
CA TYR A 80 -23.09 -6.91 6.64
C TYR A 80 -22.57 -7.91 7.67
N PHE A 81 -23.04 -9.15 7.62
CA PHE A 81 -22.46 -10.21 8.46
C PHE A 81 -20.96 -10.42 8.16
N SER A 82 -20.54 -10.37 6.89
CA SER A 82 -19.13 -10.48 6.51
C SER A 82 -18.30 -9.32 7.07
N HIS A 83 -18.80 -8.08 7.03
CA HIS A 83 -18.14 -6.93 7.65
C HIS A 83 -18.00 -7.09 9.17
N LEU A 84 -19.07 -7.50 9.86
CA LEU A 84 -19.04 -7.71 11.31
C LEU A 84 -18.10 -8.86 11.72
N ALA A 85 -18.08 -9.95 10.93
CA ALA A 85 -17.14 -11.05 11.15
C ALA A 85 -15.67 -10.62 10.98
N ASN A 86 -15.40 -9.70 10.05
CA ASN A 86 -14.07 -9.11 9.89
C ASN A 86 -13.62 -8.37 11.15
N LEU A 87 -14.50 -7.55 11.72
CA LEU A 87 -14.21 -6.81 12.96
C LEU A 87 -13.95 -7.74 14.15
N ALA A 88 -14.73 -8.82 14.27
CA ALA A 88 -14.52 -9.84 15.30
C ALA A 88 -13.16 -10.54 15.14
N GLU A 89 -12.77 -10.89 13.91
CA GLU A 89 -11.46 -11.50 13.65
C GLU A 89 -10.31 -10.53 13.96
N ASP A 90 -10.43 -9.28 13.57
CA ASP A 90 -9.43 -8.25 13.85
C ASP A 90 -9.25 -8.06 15.37
N ARG A 91 -10.35 -7.99 16.11
CA ARG A 91 -10.30 -7.93 17.58
C ARG A 91 -9.66 -9.18 18.17
N HIS A 92 -9.96 -10.35 17.64
CA HIS A 92 -9.35 -11.60 18.09
C HIS A 92 -7.83 -11.63 17.85
N HIS A 93 -7.36 -11.14 16.70
CA HIS A 93 -5.93 -11.01 16.44
C HIS A 93 -5.23 -10.13 17.45
N ILE A 94 -5.83 -8.99 17.82
CA ILE A 94 -5.31 -8.08 18.84
C ILE A 94 -5.24 -8.78 20.21
N ARG A 95 -6.33 -9.47 20.63
CA ARG A 95 -6.33 -10.25 21.89
C ARG A 95 -5.24 -11.32 21.91
N ARG A 96 -5.09 -12.06 20.82
CA ARG A 96 -4.07 -13.10 20.72
C ARG A 96 -2.67 -12.52 20.84
N ARG A 97 -2.43 -11.39 20.21
CA ARG A 97 -1.17 -10.66 20.33
C ARG A 97 -0.89 -10.29 21.81
N ALA A 98 -1.84 -9.64 22.47
CA ALA A 98 -1.69 -9.25 23.87
C ALA A 98 -1.44 -10.45 24.80
N VAL A 99 -2.04 -11.61 24.54
CA VAL A 99 -1.80 -12.84 25.28
C VAL A 99 -0.37 -13.34 25.08
N HIS A 100 0.15 -13.32 23.85
CA HIS A 100 1.51 -13.72 23.54
C HIS A 100 2.53 -12.77 24.15
N GLU A 101 2.34 -11.46 24.04
CA GLU A 101 3.19 -10.44 24.64
C GLU A 101 3.27 -10.60 26.18
N ARG A 102 2.12 -10.82 26.85
CA ARG A 102 2.10 -11.08 28.30
C ARG A 102 2.75 -12.41 28.70
N ALA A 103 2.75 -13.40 27.81
CA ALA A 103 3.42 -14.67 28.03
C ALA A 103 4.94 -14.61 27.76
N GLY A 104 5.45 -13.47 27.27
CA GLY A 104 6.84 -13.34 26.81
C GLY A 104 7.10 -14.06 25.49
N ASP A 105 6.03 -14.47 24.79
CA ASP A 105 6.15 -15.11 23.48
C ASP A 105 6.42 -14.02 22.43
N THR A 106 7.58 -14.06 21.83
CA THR A 106 7.96 -13.11 20.77
C THR A 106 7.32 -13.49 19.44
N GLN A 107 6.72 -12.51 18.76
CA GLN A 107 6.09 -12.73 17.46
C GLN A 107 7.04 -12.38 16.31
N GLU A 108 7.16 -13.29 15.36
CA GLU A 108 7.94 -13.05 14.14
C GLU A 108 7.48 -11.77 13.41
N GLY A 109 8.44 -10.95 12.97
CA GLY A 109 8.20 -9.66 12.31
C GLY A 109 7.88 -8.52 13.28
N SER A 110 8.10 -8.66 14.61
CA SER A 110 8.16 -7.53 15.54
C SER A 110 9.56 -6.92 15.57
N ILE A 111 9.64 -5.65 15.94
CA ILE A 111 10.92 -4.95 16.13
C ILE A 111 11.75 -5.64 17.22
N GLU A 112 11.13 -6.07 18.31
CA GLU A 112 11.78 -6.78 19.41
C GLU A 112 12.47 -8.06 18.93
N VAL A 113 11.78 -8.88 18.14
CA VAL A 113 12.34 -10.13 17.58
C VAL A 113 13.47 -9.81 16.60
N ALA A 114 13.29 -8.84 15.72
CA ALA A 114 14.31 -8.43 14.76
C ALA A 114 15.58 -7.98 15.49
N LEU A 115 15.46 -7.09 16.47
CA LEU A 115 16.58 -6.59 17.26
C LEU A 115 17.25 -7.71 18.08
N SER A 116 16.47 -8.65 18.63
CA SER A 116 17.00 -9.80 19.34
C SER A 116 17.82 -10.72 18.43
N ARG A 117 17.31 -10.99 17.20
CA ARG A 117 18.04 -11.78 16.19
C ARG A 117 19.34 -11.09 15.74
N LEU A 118 19.29 -9.77 15.55
CA LEU A 118 20.47 -8.97 15.20
C LEU A 118 21.53 -8.99 16.30
N ARG A 119 21.11 -8.80 17.56
CA ARG A 119 22.02 -8.91 18.72
C ARG A 119 22.62 -10.31 18.84
N TRP A 120 21.82 -11.35 18.65
CA TRP A 120 22.29 -12.74 18.68
C TRP A 120 23.27 -13.05 17.54
N ALA A 121 23.08 -12.42 16.39
CA ALA A 121 24.04 -12.48 15.27
C ALA A 121 25.31 -11.62 15.50
N GLY A 122 25.45 -10.96 16.65
CA GLY A 122 26.60 -10.13 16.98
C GLY A 122 26.57 -8.71 16.40
N ILE A 123 25.43 -8.26 15.87
CA ILE A 123 25.28 -6.90 15.33
C ILE A 123 25.13 -5.90 16.48
N ALA A 124 26.05 -4.96 16.56
CA ALA A 124 26.07 -3.95 17.62
C ALA A 124 24.92 -2.92 17.45
N PRO A 125 24.34 -2.40 18.56
CA PRO A 125 23.31 -1.35 18.48
C PRO A 125 23.73 -0.12 17.69
N LYS A 126 25.01 0.25 17.71
CA LYS A 126 25.59 1.32 16.90
C LYS A 126 25.41 1.07 15.41
N THR A 127 25.69 -0.14 14.96
CA THR A 127 25.54 -0.53 13.54
C THR A 127 24.06 -0.47 13.12
N ILE A 128 23.14 -0.93 13.98
CA ILE A 128 21.70 -0.85 13.72
C ILE A 128 21.26 0.61 13.57
N ALA A 129 21.67 1.49 14.50
CA ALA A 129 21.36 2.92 14.44
C ALA A 129 21.93 3.60 13.18
N GLN A 130 23.15 3.25 12.78
CA GLN A 130 23.77 3.73 11.56
C GLN A 130 23.02 3.26 10.30
N THR A 131 22.59 2.00 10.26
CA THR A 131 21.77 1.47 9.17
C THR A 131 20.45 2.22 9.09
N LEU A 132 19.76 2.43 10.22
CA LEU A 132 18.53 3.20 10.24
C LEU A 132 18.72 4.65 9.77
N ALA A 133 19.84 5.27 10.09
CA ALA A 133 20.16 6.65 9.67
C ALA A 133 20.26 6.81 8.14
N SER A 134 20.66 5.77 7.43
CA SER A 134 20.72 5.72 5.96
C SER A 134 19.51 5.03 5.33
N SER A 135 18.54 4.57 6.12
CA SER A 135 17.40 3.80 5.63
C SER A 135 16.30 4.71 5.07
N TYR A 136 15.54 4.13 4.13
CA TYR A 136 14.35 4.72 3.54
C TYR A 136 13.28 3.64 3.39
N VAL A 137 12.31 3.60 4.30
CA VAL A 137 11.22 2.63 4.30
C VAL A 137 9.92 3.37 3.98
N ALA A 138 9.35 3.11 2.81
CA ALA A 138 8.20 3.87 2.34
C ALA A 138 7.02 2.99 1.90
N PRO A 139 6.01 2.79 2.76
CA PRO A 139 4.70 2.33 2.32
C PRO A 139 4.02 3.45 1.52
N VAL A 140 3.51 3.10 0.32
CA VAL A 140 2.90 4.05 -0.61
C VAL A 140 1.43 3.69 -0.80
N LEU A 141 0.53 4.56 -0.35
CA LEU A 141 -0.91 4.33 -0.47
C LEU A 141 -1.36 4.54 -1.92
N THR A 142 -2.18 3.61 -2.45
CA THR A 142 -2.75 3.72 -3.79
C THR A 142 -4.28 3.73 -3.74
N ALA A 143 -4.92 4.43 -4.68
CA ALA A 143 -6.33 4.22 -4.96
C ALA A 143 -6.46 2.84 -5.64
N HIS A 144 -7.54 2.18 -5.57
CA HIS A 144 -8.04 0.96 -6.25
C HIS A 144 -8.68 0.03 -5.23
N PRO A 145 -9.73 0.49 -4.54
CA PRO A 145 -10.52 -0.41 -3.69
C PRO A 145 -11.21 -1.45 -4.56
N THR A 146 -11.46 -2.63 -4.01
CA THR A 146 -12.32 -3.68 -4.59
C THR A 146 -13.73 -3.65 -4.00
N GLU A 147 -13.93 -2.78 -3.02
CA GLU A 147 -15.20 -2.58 -2.33
C GLU A 147 -15.60 -1.11 -2.39
N VAL A 148 -16.91 -0.85 -2.44
CA VAL A 148 -17.41 0.52 -2.24
C VAL A 148 -17.23 0.89 -0.79
N GLN A 149 -16.34 1.83 -0.52
CA GLN A 149 -16.10 2.35 0.83
C GLN A 149 -16.81 3.69 1.01
N ARG A 150 -17.71 3.76 1.99
CA ARG A 150 -18.33 5.01 2.42
C ARG A 150 -17.81 5.39 3.79
N LYS A 151 -17.46 6.68 3.95
CA LYS A 151 -16.94 7.19 5.24
C LYS A 151 -17.88 6.84 6.41
N SER A 152 -19.20 7.00 6.23
CA SER A 152 -20.19 6.67 7.27
C SER A 152 -20.19 5.18 7.69
N ILE A 153 -19.87 4.27 6.77
CA ILE A 153 -19.73 2.84 7.08
C ILE A 153 -18.41 2.59 7.81
N LEU A 154 -17.30 3.14 7.29
CA LEU A 154 -15.99 3.00 7.93
C LEU A 154 -15.99 3.57 9.36
N ASP A 155 -16.65 4.69 9.59
CA ASP A 155 -16.75 5.30 10.92
C ASP A 155 -17.58 4.40 11.86
N ALA A 156 -18.73 3.87 11.40
CA ALA A 156 -19.52 2.93 12.19
C ALA A 156 -18.78 1.62 12.50
N GLU A 157 -18.01 1.10 11.57
CA GLU A 157 -17.14 -0.08 11.77
C GLU A 157 -16.04 0.19 12.80
N ARG A 158 -15.40 1.39 12.76
CA ARG A 158 -14.43 1.80 13.78
C ARG A 158 -15.07 1.88 15.17
N ASP A 159 -16.26 2.47 15.26
CA ASP A 159 -17.01 2.53 16.53
C ASP A 159 -17.31 1.13 17.07
N ILE A 160 -17.75 0.19 16.21
CA ILE A 160 -18.00 -1.20 16.60
C ILE A 160 -16.71 -1.87 17.09
N ALA A 161 -15.59 -1.69 16.37
CA ALA A 161 -14.30 -2.22 16.79
C ALA A 161 -13.86 -1.69 18.16
N GLN A 162 -14.08 -0.40 18.42
CA GLN A 162 -13.79 0.24 19.70
C GLN A 162 -14.70 -0.28 20.81
N LEU A 163 -16.00 -0.46 20.52
CA LEU A 163 -16.96 -1.03 21.49
C LEU A 163 -16.60 -2.48 21.84
N LEU A 164 -16.09 -3.27 20.89
CA LEU A 164 -15.58 -4.62 21.18
C LEU A 164 -14.33 -4.55 22.08
N ALA A 165 -13.46 -3.55 21.91
CA ALA A 165 -12.32 -3.35 22.80
C ALA A 165 -12.75 -3.01 24.22
N VAL A 166 -13.69 -2.06 24.37
CA VAL A 166 -14.28 -1.71 25.67
C VAL A 166 -14.94 -2.94 26.33
N ARG A 167 -15.61 -3.78 25.54
CA ARG A 167 -16.22 -5.02 26.04
C ARG A 167 -15.18 -5.99 26.62
N ASP A 168 -14.04 -6.12 25.98
CA ASP A 168 -12.92 -6.93 26.48
C ASP A 168 -12.41 -6.41 27.83
N ASP A 169 -12.26 -5.09 27.96
CA ASP A 169 -11.78 -4.48 29.18
C ASP A 169 -12.77 -4.71 30.34
N ILE A 170 -14.08 -4.64 30.07
CA ILE A 170 -15.13 -4.97 31.05
C ILE A 170 -14.98 -6.44 31.48
N GLN A 171 -14.83 -7.37 30.52
CA GLN A 171 -14.71 -8.79 30.82
C GLN A 171 -13.43 -9.14 31.61
N VAL A 172 -12.31 -8.51 31.26
CA VAL A 172 -11.05 -8.69 32.01
C VAL A 172 -11.18 -8.18 33.44
N ARG A 173 -11.78 -7.01 33.64
CA ARG A 173 -12.05 -6.48 35.00
C ARG A 173 -12.94 -7.41 35.79
N ALA A 174 -14.02 -7.94 35.17
CA ALA A 174 -14.91 -8.89 35.83
C ALA A 174 -14.19 -10.17 36.28
N GLN A 175 -13.26 -10.70 35.49
CA GLN A 175 -12.45 -11.87 35.84
C GLN A 175 -11.54 -11.58 37.03
N LEU A 176 -11.00 -10.37 37.13
CA LEU A 176 -10.13 -9.97 38.25
C LEU A 176 -10.93 -9.82 39.54
N TYR A 177 -12.15 -9.31 39.52
CA TYR A 177 -12.98 -9.13 40.71
C TYR A 177 -13.61 -10.42 41.21
N ASN A 178 -13.89 -11.38 40.34
CA ASN A 178 -14.46 -12.71 40.56
C ASN A 178 -15.45 -12.79 41.77
N SER A 179 -16.35 -11.83 41.88
CA SER A 179 -17.29 -11.71 42.96
C SER A 179 -18.70 -12.04 42.52
N ALA A 180 -19.35 -12.96 43.20
CA ALA A 180 -20.80 -13.26 42.98
C ALA A 180 -21.73 -12.06 43.24
N LYS A 181 -21.21 -10.97 43.84
CA LYS A 181 -21.95 -9.73 44.11
C LYS A 181 -21.66 -8.60 43.12
N ASP A 182 -20.93 -8.87 42.01
CA ASP A 182 -20.66 -7.86 40.99
C ASP A 182 -21.94 -7.50 40.21
N ALA A 183 -22.59 -6.43 40.65
CA ALA A 183 -23.77 -5.88 39.97
C ALA A 183 -23.44 -4.88 38.87
N LEU A 184 -22.16 -4.43 38.77
CA LEU A 184 -21.73 -3.40 37.81
C LEU A 184 -21.45 -4.00 36.42
N THR A 185 -20.72 -5.09 36.36
CA THR A 185 -20.37 -5.76 35.08
C THR A 185 -21.57 -6.07 34.19
N PRO A 186 -22.71 -6.65 34.69
CA PRO A 186 -23.86 -6.88 33.83
C PRO A 186 -24.45 -5.58 33.27
N ARG A 187 -24.43 -4.49 34.03
CA ARG A 187 -24.92 -3.18 33.58
C ARG A 187 -24.00 -2.57 32.51
N GLU A 188 -22.70 -2.65 32.73
CA GLU A 188 -21.70 -2.18 31.74
C GLU A 188 -21.79 -2.98 30.44
N LEU A 189 -21.93 -4.30 30.49
CA LEU A 189 -22.10 -5.16 29.33
C LEU A 189 -23.41 -4.89 28.60
N ALA A 190 -24.52 -4.64 29.31
CA ALA A 190 -25.81 -4.29 28.73
C ALA A 190 -25.75 -2.93 28.02
N ALA A 191 -25.11 -1.92 28.64
CA ALA A 191 -24.88 -0.60 28.03
C ALA A 191 -24.01 -0.71 26.76
N ASN A 192 -22.92 -1.47 26.81
CA ASN A 192 -22.07 -1.72 25.67
C ASN A 192 -22.84 -2.42 24.52
N GLU A 193 -23.66 -3.42 24.84
CA GLU A 193 -24.48 -4.13 23.84
C GLU A 193 -25.54 -3.21 23.22
N ALA A 194 -26.14 -2.31 23.99
CA ALA A 194 -27.06 -1.31 23.45
C ALA A 194 -26.38 -0.36 22.44
N LEU A 195 -25.14 0.05 22.71
CA LEU A 195 -24.34 0.86 21.78
C LEU A 195 -23.97 0.06 20.52
N LEU A 196 -23.54 -1.20 20.65
CA LEU A 196 -23.27 -2.09 19.52
C LEU A 196 -24.53 -2.23 18.65
N ARG A 197 -25.70 -2.45 19.26
CA ARG A 197 -26.98 -2.55 18.55
C ARG A 197 -27.30 -1.27 17.79
N ALA A 198 -27.07 -0.09 18.38
CA ALA A 198 -27.26 1.19 17.71
C ALA A 198 -26.35 1.34 16.48
N ARG A 199 -25.07 0.93 16.57
CA ARG A 199 -24.15 0.97 15.43
C ARG A 199 -24.49 -0.04 14.33
N VAL A 200 -24.90 -1.24 14.69
CA VAL A 200 -25.36 -2.25 13.72
C VAL A 200 -26.65 -1.81 13.03
N ALA A 201 -27.60 -1.21 13.78
CA ALA A 201 -28.81 -0.63 13.19
C ALA A 201 -28.48 0.55 12.25
N GLN A 202 -27.51 1.40 12.62
CA GLN A 202 -26.99 2.46 11.75
C GLN A 202 -26.42 1.87 10.45
N LEU A 203 -25.59 0.82 10.51
CA LEU A 203 -25.07 0.13 9.32
C LEU A 203 -26.22 -0.41 8.46
N TRP A 204 -27.19 -1.10 9.06
CA TRP A 204 -28.31 -1.67 8.33
C TRP A 204 -29.14 -0.63 7.59
N GLN A 205 -29.33 0.56 8.17
CA GLN A 205 -30.06 1.68 7.60
C GLN A 205 -29.21 2.53 6.65
N THR A 206 -27.89 2.33 6.64
CA THR A 206 -26.98 3.05 5.76
C THR A 206 -26.89 2.35 4.41
N ARG A 207 -27.05 3.08 3.32
CA ARG A 207 -26.88 2.52 1.98
C ARG A 207 -25.43 2.06 1.78
N LEU A 208 -25.24 0.80 1.39
CA LEU A 208 -23.93 0.23 1.15
C LEU A 208 -23.26 0.84 -0.10
N LEU A 209 -24.03 0.94 -1.19
CA LEU A 209 -23.55 1.45 -2.46
C LEU A 209 -23.64 2.97 -2.51
N ARG A 210 -22.72 3.57 -3.25
CA ARG A 210 -22.76 5.01 -3.59
C ARG A 210 -23.76 5.24 -4.73
N TYR A 211 -24.44 6.36 -4.67
CA TYR A 211 -25.35 6.79 -5.74
C TYR A 211 -24.55 7.44 -6.88
N SER A 212 -23.53 8.21 -6.56
CA SER A 212 -22.63 8.87 -7.49
C SER A 212 -21.29 8.14 -7.62
N LYS A 213 -20.67 8.28 -8.75
CA LYS A 213 -19.29 7.77 -8.97
C LYS A 213 -18.33 8.44 -7.98
N LEU A 214 -17.36 7.68 -7.50
CA LEU A 214 -16.31 8.20 -6.63
C LEU A 214 -15.48 9.26 -7.38
N THR A 215 -15.27 10.41 -6.75
CA THR A 215 -14.35 11.42 -7.26
C THR A 215 -12.95 11.19 -6.70
N VAL A 216 -11.93 11.76 -7.34
CA VAL A 216 -10.55 11.71 -6.80
C VAL A 216 -10.47 12.46 -5.47
N ALA A 217 -11.26 13.50 -5.27
CA ALA A 217 -11.36 14.19 -3.98
C ALA A 217 -11.86 13.26 -2.85
N ASP A 218 -12.89 12.46 -3.12
CA ASP A 218 -13.35 11.44 -2.15
C ASP A 218 -12.27 10.42 -1.81
N GLU A 219 -11.46 10.01 -2.80
CA GLU A 219 -10.36 9.07 -2.59
C GLU A 219 -9.26 9.70 -1.72
N ILE A 220 -8.95 11.00 -1.93
CA ILE A 220 -8.02 11.75 -1.10
C ILE A 220 -8.51 11.80 0.35
N GLU A 221 -9.76 12.19 0.59
CA GLU A 221 -10.35 12.26 1.93
C GLU A 221 -10.36 10.88 2.63
N ASN A 222 -10.68 9.82 1.89
CA ASN A 222 -10.63 8.46 2.44
C ASN A 222 -9.21 8.08 2.87
N ALA A 223 -8.19 8.37 2.05
CA ALA A 223 -6.80 8.10 2.40
C ALA A 223 -6.36 8.88 3.65
N LEU A 224 -6.70 10.16 3.72
CA LEU A 224 -6.38 11.02 4.86
C LEU A 224 -6.95 10.48 6.18
N SER A 225 -8.10 9.81 6.14
CA SER A 225 -8.69 9.22 7.34
C SER A 225 -7.80 8.18 8.03
N TYR A 226 -6.91 7.50 7.29
CA TYR A 226 -5.94 6.55 7.85
C TYR A 226 -4.74 7.27 8.50
N TYR A 227 -4.37 8.45 7.99
CA TYR A 227 -3.35 9.28 8.64
C TYR A 227 -3.84 9.77 10.00
N GLU A 228 -5.06 10.29 10.07
CA GLU A 228 -5.68 10.75 11.32
C GLU A 228 -5.84 9.62 12.35
N ALA A 229 -6.38 8.48 11.91
CA ALA A 229 -6.69 7.37 12.79
C ALA A 229 -5.43 6.62 13.26
N THR A 230 -4.43 6.45 12.40
CA THR A 230 -3.34 5.51 12.62
C THR A 230 -1.95 6.14 12.50
N PHE A 231 -1.57 6.67 11.33
CA PHE A 231 -0.17 6.97 11.07
C PHE A 231 0.41 8.07 11.94
N LEU A 232 -0.30 9.18 12.11
CA LEU A 232 0.14 10.31 12.94
C LEU A 232 0.38 9.93 14.41
N ARG A 233 -0.35 8.92 14.90
CA ARG A 233 -0.29 8.46 16.29
C ARG A 233 0.65 7.29 16.52
N GLU A 234 0.72 6.34 15.58
CA GLU A 234 1.43 5.09 15.79
C GLU A 234 2.88 5.13 15.31
N ILE A 235 3.22 5.92 14.28
CA ILE A 235 4.60 6.04 13.81
C ILE A 235 5.53 6.60 14.89
N PRO A 236 5.19 7.69 15.62
CA PRO A 236 6.03 8.16 16.73
C PRO A 236 6.29 7.11 17.81
N LYS A 237 5.33 6.21 18.09
CA LYS A 237 5.52 5.13 19.07
C LYS A 237 6.52 4.08 18.61
N ILE A 238 6.59 3.79 17.30
CA ILE A 238 7.59 2.89 16.72
C ILE A 238 9.00 3.46 16.95
N TYR A 239 9.17 4.76 16.73
CA TYR A 239 10.46 5.42 17.01
C TYR A 239 10.81 5.41 18.48
N ALA A 240 9.86 5.69 19.37
CA ALA A 240 10.08 5.64 20.81
C ALA A 240 10.50 4.23 21.28
N GLU A 241 9.96 3.17 20.67
CA GLU A 241 10.38 1.80 20.92
C GLU A 241 11.83 1.55 20.47
N LEU A 242 12.18 1.94 19.25
CA LEU A 242 13.53 1.83 18.72
C LEU A 242 14.55 2.62 19.55
N GLU A 243 14.23 3.83 19.97
CA GLU A 243 15.07 4.68 20.82
C GLU A 243 15.33 4.03 22.18
N ARG A 244 14.30 3.44 22.79
CA ARG A 244 14.43 2.70 24.04
C ARG A 244 15.36 1.50 23.87
N GLU A 245 15.21 0.75 22.78
CA GLU A 245 15.99 -0.47 22.52
C GLU A 245 17.44 -0.20 22.11
N LEU A 246 17.70 0.91 21.44
CA LEU A 246 19.04 1.32 20.98
C LEU A 246 19.77 2.21 22.00
N GLY A 247 19.07 2.72 23.01
CA GLY A 247 19.63 3.42 24.16
C GLY A 247 20.32 4.73 23.78
N GLN A 248 21.65 4.79 23.93
CA GLN A 248 22.42 6.03 23.69
C GLN A 248 22.59 6.41 22.22
N TYR A 249 22.22 5.51 21.28
CA TYR A 249 22.39 5.77 19.86
C TYR A 249 21.15 6.42 19.28
N PRO A 250 21.28 7.59 18.61
CA PRO A 250 20.14 8.31 18.08
C PRO A 250 19.49 7.55 16.92
N VAL A 251 18.17 7.57 16.88
CA VAL A 251 17.38 7.03 15.78
C VAL A 251 16.94 8.17 14.89
N HIS A 252 17.49 8.25 13.69
CA HIS A 252 17.07 9.23 12.68
C HIS A 252 15.76 8.81 12.00
N SER A 253 15.03 9.77 11.44
CA SER A 253 13.80 9.49 10.69
C SER A 253 14.11 8.78 9.37
N PHE A 254 13.64 7.55 9.23
CA PHE A 254 13.82 6.69 8.06
C PHE A 254 12.51 6.26 7.40
N LEU A 255 11.40 6.31 8.14
CA LEU A 255 10.09 5.93 7.64
C LEU A 255 9.45 7.13 6.93
N ARG A 256 9.01 6.93 5.69
CA ARG A 256 8.41 7.95 4.84
C ARG A 256 7.10 7.44 4.26
N MET A 257 6.05 8.23 4.39
CA MET A 257 4.77 7.87 3.78
C MET A 257 4.73 8.36 2.34
N GLY A 258 4.31 7.47 1.43
CA GLY A 258 4.07 7.82 0.04
C GLY A 258 2.59 7.76 -0.32
N GLN A 259 2.19 8.44 -1.39
CA GLN A 259 0.82 8.46 -1.87
C GLN A 259 0.74 8.65 -3.38
N TRP A 260 -0.11 7.85 -4.03
CA TRP A 260 -0.43 8.00 -5.45
C TRP A 260 -1.71 8.81 -5.69
N ILE A 261 -2.58 8.87 -4.68
CA ILE A 261 -3.91 9.47 -4.80
C ILE A 261 -3.75 10.98 -5.00
N GLY A 262 -4.19 11.46 -6.14
CA GLY A 262 -4.02 12.86 -6.57
C GLY A 262 -2.81 13.12 -7.48
N GLY A 263 -1.89 12.14 -7.67
CA GLY A 263 -0.72 12.25 -8.55
C GLY A 263 -0.68 11.24 -9.70
N ASP A 264 -1.41 10.13 -9.56
CA ASP A 264 -1.44 9.03 -10.53
C ASP A 264 -2.46 9.29 -11.65
N ARG A 265 -1.94 9.60 -12.85
CA ARG A 265 -2.74 9.92 -14.05
C ARG A 265 -2.85 8.76 -15.01
N ASP A 266 -2.07 7.69 -14.87
CA ASP A 266 -2.08 6.57 -15.81
C ASP A 266 -3.50 6.05 -16.04
N GLY A 267 -4.07 6.42 -17.21
CA GLY A 267 -5.43 6.12 -17.61
C GLY A 267 -6.52 6.68 -16.68
N ASN A 268 -6.24 7.73 -15.90
CA ASN A 268 -7.24 8.44 -15.09
C ASN A 268 -7.32 9.93 -15.49
N PRO A 269 -8.22 10.31 -16.40
CA PRO A 269 -8.34 11.69 -16.87
C PRO A 269 -8.84 12.66 -15.80
N ASN A 270 -9.32 12.13 -14.65
CA ASN A 270 -9.82 12.97 -13.55
C ASN A 270 -8.70 13.49 -12.63
N VAL A 271 -7.45 13.05 -12.83
CA VAL A 271 -6.29 13.58 -12.10
C VAL A 271 -5.63 14.68 -12.92
N THR A 272 -5.81 15.90 -12.48
CA THR A 272 -5.34 17.13 -13.14
C THR A 272 -4.41 17.93 -12.24
N ALA A 273 -3.85 19.02 -12.74
CA ALA A 273 -3.08 19.97 -11.93
C ALA A 273 -3.84 20.48 -10.71
N GLN A 274 -5.14 20.75 -10.86
CA GLN A 274 -6.01 21.17 -9.77
C GLN A 274 -6.21 20.05 -8.73
N THR A 275 -6.32 18.81 -9.18
CA THR A 275 -6.42 17.64 -8.29
C THR A 275 -5.14 17.48 -7.46
N LEU A 276 -3.96 17.65 -8.08
CA LEU A 276 -2.68 17.60 -7.38
C LEU A 276 -2.55 18.71 -6.32
N GLN A 277 -2.97 19.94 -6.65
CA GLN A 277 -3.03 21.05 -5.70
C GLN A 277 -3.96 20.74 -4.52
N TYR A 278 -5.15 20.19 -4.81
CA TYR A 278 -6.12 19.79 -3.78
C TYR A 278 -5.55 18.72 -2.86
N ALA A 279 -4.87 17.70 -3.41
CA ALA A 279 -4.27 16.62 -2.63
C ALA A 279 -3.25 17.16 -1.62
N LEU A 280 -2.27 17.97 -2.06
CA LEU A 280 -1.25 18.52 -1.16
C LEU A 280 -1.82 19.53 -0.15
N ARG A 281 -2.80 20.32 -0.58
CA ARG A 281 -3.48 21.25 0.31
C ARG A 281 -4.22 20.51 1.44
N SER A 282 -4.96 19.45 1.11
CA SER A 282 -5.70 18.65 2.10
C SER A 282 -4.75 17.88 3.03
N GLN A 283 -3.63 17.37 2.51
CA GLN A 283 -2.58 16.77 3.33
C GLN A 283 -1.96 17.75 4.31
N ALA A 284 -1.62 18.95 3.85
CA ALA A 284 -1.06 19.98 4.71
C ALA A 284 -2.06 20.48 5.77
N ASP A 285 -3.33 20.63 5.40
CA ASP A 285 -4.40 21.00 6.35
C ASP A 285 -4.48 19.97 7.49
N MET A 286 -4.44 18.68 7.17
CA MET A 286 -4.46 17.62 8.18
C MET A 286 -3.22 17.66 9.10
N ALA A 287 -2.02 17.73 8.53
CA ALA A 287 -0.78 17.78 9.30
C ALA A 287 -0.76 18.99 10.26
N LEU A 288 -1.05 20.18 9.74
CA LEU A 288 -1.04 21.41 10.53
C LEU A 288 -2.11 21.45 11.61
N ARG A 289 -3.32 20.92 11.36
CA ARG A 289 -4.36 20.80 12.39
C ARG A 289 -3.98 19.81 13.49
N HIS A 290 -3.31 18.72 13.13
CA HIS A 290 -2.75 17.81 14.13
C HIS A 290 -1.71 18.54 14.99
N TYR A 291 -0.76 19.24 14.40
CA TYR A 291 0.25 20.00 15.14
C TYR A 291 -0.35 21.12 16.01
N LEU A 292 -1.32 21.87 15.50
CA LEU A 292 -2.04 22.87 16.28
C LEU A 292 -2.73 22.26 17.52
N THR A 293 -3.31 21.08 17.35
CA THR A 293 -3.97 20.36 18.46
C THR A 293 -2.94 19.94 19.52
N GLU A 294 -1.83 19.33 19.10
CA GLU A 294 -0.78 18.88 20.01
C GLU A 294 -0.08 20.06 20.73
N VAL A 295 0.22 21.14 20.01
CA VAL A 295 0.81 22.36 20.59
C VAL A 295 -0.16 23.01 21.60
N HIS A 296 -1.46 23.01 21.34
CA HIS A 296 -2.45 23.52 22.27
C HIS A 296 -2.46 22.74 23.59
N PHE A 297 -2.50 21.41 23.53
CA PHE A 297 -2.46 20.58 24.74
C PHE A 297 -1.12 20.71 25.47
N LEU A 298 -0.02 20.72 24.73
CA LEU A 298 1.31 20.93 25.28
C LEU A 298 1.42 22.27 26.03
N GLY A 299 0.76 23.32 25.51
CA GLY A 299 0.68 24.63 26.20
C GLY A 299 -0.04 24.57 27.52
N GLY A 300 -1.03 23.67 27.69
CA GLY A 300 -1.69 23.43 28.98
C GLY A 300 -0.82 22.62 29.93
N GLU A 301 -0.12 21.61 29.43
CA GLU A 301 0.76 20.72 30.22
C GLU A 301 2.03 21.42 30.69
N LEU A 302 2.60 22.31 29.89
CA LEU A 302 3.83 23.03 30.21
C LEU A 302 3.57 24.46 30.79
N SER A 303 2.55 24.61 31.61
CA SER A 303 2.30 25.81 32.40
C SER A 303 3.27 25.87 33.58
N LEU A 304 4.57 25.92 33.29
CA LEU A 304 5.66 25.87 34.25
C LEU A 304 6.19 27.25 34.57
N SER A 305 6.25 27.57 35.86
CA SER A 305 6.71 28.89 36.36
C SER A 305 8.24 28.96 36.43
N ALA A 306 8.81 29.97 35.81
CA ALA A 306 10.24 30.32 35.91
C ALA A 306 10.70 30.71 37.33
N ARG A 307 9.75 30.95 38.25
CA ARG A 307 10.04 31.15 39.66
C ARG A 307 10.34 29.86 40.41
N LEU A 308 9.88 28.69 39.84
CA LEU A 308 10.05 27.37 40.47
C LEU A 308 11.18 26.58 39.81
N VAL A 309 11.33 26.71 38.51
CA VAL A 309 12.33 25.98 37.71
C VAL A 309 13.01 26.91 36.74
N ALA A 310 14.33 26.90 36.71
CA ALA A 310 15.10 27.67 35.72
C ALA A 310 14.82 27.15 34.30
N VAL A 311 14.96 28.03 33.32
CA VAL A 311 14.86 27.69 31.88
C VAL A 311 16.11 28.14 31.15
N SER A 312 16.41 27.52 30.02
CA SER A 312 17.59 27.89 29.23
C SER A 312 17.44 29.32 28.62
N PRO A 313 18.55 30.01 28.35
CA PRO A 313 18.53 31.31 27.67
C PRO A 313 17.81 31.31 26.33
N GLU A 314 17.97 30.23 25.54
CA GLU A 314 17.30 30.02 24.26
C GLU A 314 15.79 29.89 24.44
N MET A 315 15.35 29.18 25.48
CA MET A 315 13.94 29.07 25.85
C MET A 315 13.35 30.41 26.22
N GLN A 316 14.08 31.19 27.01
CA GLN A 316 13.68 32.54 27.39
C GLN A 316 13.56 33.45 26.15
N ALA A 317 14.53 33.38 25.24
CA ALA A 317 14.51 34.13 23.99
C ALA A 317 13.31 33.73 23.11
N LEU A 318 12.98 32.42 23.05
CA LEU A 318 11.81 31.93 22.34
C LEU A 318 10.51 32.46 22.95
N ALA A 319 10.39 32.47 24.27
CA ALA A 319 9.25 33.05 24.99
C ALA A 319 9.09 34.55 24.75
N GLN A 320 10.20 35.28 24.66
CA GLN A 320 10.20 36.76 24.41
C GLN A 320 9.77 37.11 22.99
N ARG A 321 9.99 36.22 22.02
CA ARG A 321 9.47 36.39 20.64
C ARG A 321 7.97 36.18 20.52
N SER A 322 7.32 35.59 21.52
CA SER A 322 5.90 35.32 21.51
C SER A 322 5.13 36.65 21.61
N PRO A 323 4.07 36.85 20.81
CA PRO A 323 3.18 37.99 20.88
C PRO A 323 2.21 37.93 22.08
N ASP A 324 2.34 36.94 22.94
CA ASP A 324 1.51 36.73 24.11
C ASP A 324 1.84 37.78 25.20
N THR A 325 0.94 38.70 25.43
CA THR A 325 1.07 39.79 26.43
C THR A 325 0.29 39.53 27.72
N SER A 326 -0.25 38.33 27.90
CA SER A 326 -1.05 37.98 29.08
C SER A 326 -0.24 38.10 30.37
N GLU A 327 -0.71 38.92 31.29
CA GLU A 327 -0.10 39.09 32.61
C GLU A 327 -0.02 37.80 33.42
N HIS A 328 -1.01 36.90 33.23
CA HIS A 328 -1.07 35.59 33.90
C HIS A 328 0.00 34.60 33.41
N ARG A 329 0.66 34.86 32.30
CA ARG A 329 1.68 33.98 31.71
C ARG A 329 3.07 34.58 31.68
N GLN A 330 3.30 35.70 32.39
CA GLN A 330 4.61 36.38 32.36
C GLN A 330 5.75 35.51 32.90
N ASP A 331 5.49 34.70 33.90
CA ASP A 331 6.43 33.79 34.49
C ASP A 331 6.32 32.33 33.96
N GLU A 332 5.53 32.10 32.88
CA GLU A 332 5.35 30.82 32.22
C GLU A 332 6.03 30.79 30.83
N PRO A 333 7.35 30.70 30.72
CA PRO A 333 8.05 30.87 29.44
C PRO A 333 7.70 29.80 28.42
N TYR A 334 7.51 28.53 28.82
CA TYR A 334 7.11 27.48 27.93
C TYR A 334 5.74 27.74 27.31
N ARG A 335 4.75 28.10 28.13
CA ARG A 335 3.39 28.37 27.68
C ARG A 335 3.33 29.58 26.75
N ARG A 336 4.09 30.62 27.06
CA ARG A 336 4.20 31.82 26.21
C ARG A 336 4.81 31.47 24.86
N ALA A 337 5.90 30.71 24.82
CA ALA A 337 6.50 30.26 23.59
C ALA A 337 5.53 29.40 22.75
N LEU A 338 4.82 28.47 23.39
CA LEU A 338 3.83 27.64 22.71
C LEU A 338 2.63 28.44 22.18
N THR A 339 2.21 29.48 22.84
CA THR A 339 1.23 30.44 22.31
C THR A 339 1.75 31.12 21.04
N GLY A 340 3.01 31.52 21.00
CA GLY A 340 3.66 32.09 19.84
C GLY A 340 3.79 31.08 18.69
N ILE A 341 4.19 29.86 19.00
CA ILE A 341 4.28 28.74 18.04
C ILE A 341 2.90 28.45 17.45
N TYR A 342 1.85 28.43 18.28
CA TYR A 342 0.47 28.24 17.81
C TYR A 342 0.05 29.32 16.82
N ALA A 343 0.35 30.60 17.13
CA ALA A 343 0.04 31.73 16.25
C ALA A 343 0.78 31.61 14.90
N ARG A 344 2.02 31.17 14.91
CA ARG A 344 2.82 30.92 13.69
C ARG A 344 2.24 29.75 12.88
N LEU A 345 1.89 28.64 13.53
CA LEU A 345 1.25 27.50 12.85
C LEU A 345 -0.12 27.87 12.26
N ALA A 346 -0.91 28.67 12.98
CA ALA A 346 -2.20 29.18 12.49
C ALA A 346 -2.03 30.06 11.24
N ALA A 347 -1.00 30.89 11.21
CA ALA A 347 -0.64 31.67 10.03
C ALA A 347 -0.16 30.79 8.88
N THR A 348 0.63 29.75 9.18
CA THR A 348 1.09 28.76 8.19
C THR A 348 -0.08 27.98 7.60
N LEU A 349 -1.03 27.55 8.43
CA LEU A 349 -2.26 26.90 7.96
C LEU A 349 -3.04 27.81 6.99
N LYS A 350 -3.21 29.08 7.36
CA LYS A 350 -3.89 30.07 6.51
C LYS A 350 -3.17 30.26 5.18
N ASP A 351 -1.86 30.41 5.22
CA ASP A 351 -1.04 30.62 4.03
C ASP A 351 -1.06 29.40 3.09
N LEU A 352 -0.77 28.19 3.61
CA LEU A 352 -0.67 27.00 2.80
C LEU A 352 -2.01 26.44 2.32
N THR A 353 -3.07 26.56 3.14
CA THR A 353 -4.34 25.88 2.88
C THR A 353 -5.53 26.81 2.74
N GLY A 354 -5.42 28.06 3.19
CA GLY A 354 -6.51 29.01 3.33
C GLY A 354 -7.44 28.70 4.50
N GLY A 355 -7.12 27.67 5.31
CA GLY A 355 -7.89 27.25 6.49
C GLY A 355 -7.67 28.17 7.68
N ASP A 356 -8.62 28.18 8.61
CA ASP A 356 -8.50 28.90 9.89
C ASP A 356 -8.30 27.90 11.04
N ALA A 357 -7.44 28.27 12.00
CA ALA A 357 -7.25 27.49 13.21
C ALA A 357 -8.46 27.67 14.16
N ALA A 358 -8.79 26.60 14.90
CA ALA A 358 -10.00 26.56 15.74
C ALA A 358 -9.95 27.47 16.98
N ARG A 359 -8.76 27.81 17.44
CA ARG A 359 -8.53 28.57 18.70
C ARG A 359 -7.54 29.68 18.47
N HIS A 360 -7.78 30.85 19.08
CA HIS A 360 -6.91 31.99 18.92
C HIS A 360 -6.72 32.68 20.28
N ALA A 361 -5.66 32.32 21.00
CA ALA A 361 -5.21 33.10 22.16
C ALA A 361 -4.54 34.40 21.68
N VAL A 362 -3.89 34.35 20.52
CA VAL A 362 -3.21 35.45 19.84
C VAL A 362 -3.52 35.35 18.34
N ALA A 363 -3.63 36.47 17.65
CA ALA A 363 -3.89 36.49 16.21
C ALA A 363 -2.79 35.75 15.41
N PRO A 364 -3.14 34.99 14.37
CA PRO A 364 -2.19 34.35 13.48
C PRO A 364 -1.20 35.31 12.86
N GLN A 365 0.09 35.07 12.98
CA GLN A 365 1.16 35.93 12.45
C GLN A 365 2.46 35.14 12.24
N ASN A 366 3.35 35.69 11.44
CA ASN A 366 4.71 35.18 11.21
C ASN A 366 4.72 33.70 10.85
N ALA A 367 4.05 33.31 9.75
CA ALA A 367 4.02 31.93 9.25
C ALA A 367 5.42 31.31 9.19
N TYR A 368 5.52 30.02 9.46
CA TYR A 368 6.74 29.26 9.29
C TYR A 368 7.11 29.14 7.81
N ALA A 369 8.37 29.39 7.49
CA ALA A 369 8.88 29.18 6.13
C ALA A 369 8.91 27.68 5.72
N GLY A 370 8.96 26.78 6.70
CA GLY A 370 8.94 25.34 6.49
C GLY A 370 8.92 24.58 7.82
N ALA A 371 8.72 23.28 7.74
CA ALA A 371 8.65 22.40 8.91
C ALA A 371 9.96 22.39 9.73
N SER A 372 11.10 22.62 9.10
CA SER A 372 12.40 22.67 9.78
C SER A 372 12.48 23.81 10.80
N GLU A 373 11.89 24.96 10.49
CA GLU A 373 11.86 26.10 11.42
C GLU A 373 10.94 25.83 12.63
N PHE A 374 9.80 25.20 12.38
CA PHE A 374 8.91 24.73 13.46
C PHE A 374 9.60 23.68 14.34
N LEU A 375 10.29 22.72 13.73
CA LEU A 375 11.07 21.72 14.43
C LEU A 375 12.17 22.35 15.31
N ALA A 376 12.85 23.40 14.83
CA ALA A 376 13.87 24.10 15.59
C ALA A 376 13.28 24.74 16.87
N ASP A 377 12.12 25.37 16.79
CA ASP A 377 11.43 25.92 17.97
C ASP A 377 11.05 24.82 18.97
N LEU A 378 10.55 23.66 18.52
CA LEU A 378 10.24 22.52 19.40
C LEU A 378 11.51 21.94 20.07
N ARG A 379 12.63 21.89 19.36
CA ARG A 379 13.92 21.41 19.89
C ARG A 379 14.48 22.33 20.98
N VAL A 380 14.24 23.64 20.91
CA VAL A 380 14.59 24.58 22.00
C VAL A 380 13.81 24.25 23.28
N ILE A 381 12.51 23.97 23.16
CA ILE A 381 11.68 23.54 24.30
C ILE A 381 12.19 22.23 24.89
N GLU A 382 12.46 21.23 24.03
CA GLU A 382 12.96 19.91 24.46
C GLU A 382 14.29 20.03 25.18
N ALA A 383 15.26 20.74 24.63
CA ALA A 383 16.59 20.93 25.23
C ALA A 383 16.50 21.63 26.61
N SER A 384 15.66 22.66 26.74
CA SER A 384 15.45 23.35 28.00
C SER A 384 14.82 22.42 29.05
N LEU A 385 13.81 21.63 28.71
CA LEU A 385 13.20 20.67 29.63
C LEU A 385 14.19 19.57 30.06
N GLN A 386 14.99 19.06 29.14
CA GLN A 386 16.01 18.02 29.44
C GLN A 386 17.07 18.56 30.40
N SER A 387 17.50 19.82 30.22
CA SER A 387 18.53 20.45 31.07
C SER A 387 18.01 20.81 32.47
N HIS A 388 16.71 20.93 32.68
CA HIS A 388 16.07 21.38 33.90
C HIS A 388 15.10 20.35 34.49
N HIS A 389 15.47 19.09 34.49
CA HIS A 389 14.74 17.96 35.08
C HIS A 389 13.35 17.65 34.47
N GLY A 390 13.02 18.24 33.32
CA GLY A 390 11.73 18.06 32.63
C GLY A 390 11.69 16.90 31.63
N LYS A 391 12.63 15.96 31.65
CA LYS A 391 12.69 14.86 30.69
C LYS A 391 11.38 14.05 30.60
N ALA A 392 10.75 13.78 31.73
CA ALA A 392 9.47 13.07 31.76
C ALA A 392 8.34 13.88 31.12
N LEU A 393 8.33 15.22 31.28
CA LEU A 393 7.35 16.09 30.65
C LEU A 393 7.52 16.18 29.13
N ALA A 394 8.76 16.15 28.66
CA ALA A 394 9.05 16.13 27.22
C ALA A 394 8.63 14.81 26.57
N ALA A 395 8.76 13.67 27.28
CA ALA A 395 8.57 12.33 26.71
C ALA A 395 7.12 12.03 26.30
N GLU A 396 6.12 12.61 26.97
CA GLU A 396 4.72 12.25 26.79
C GLU A 396 4.10 12.79 25.50
N ARG A 397 4.34 14.07 25.18
CA ARG A 397 3.72 14.76 24.03
C ARG A 397 4.74 15.46 23.14
N LEU A 398 5.71 16.16 23.71
CA LEU A 398 6.66 16.96 22.92
C LEU A 398 7.53 16.07 22.03
N HIS A 399 8.09 15.00 22.56
CA HIS A 399 8.94 14.08 21.81
C HIS A 399 8.18 13.38 20.68
N PRO A 400 6.97 12.81 20.89
CA PRO A 400 6.12 12.32 19.81
C PRO A 400 5.77 13.40 18.76
N LEU A 401 5.51 14.63 19.16
CA LEU A 401 5.25 15.73 18.24
C LEU A 401 6.47 16.05 17.38
N ILE A 402 7.65 16.18 17.98
CA ILE A 402 8.92 16.37 17.26
C ILE A 402 9.08 15.27 16.21
N ARG A 403 8.88 14.00 16.61
CA ARG A 403 8.99 12.85 15.71
C ARG A 403 7.96 12.91 14.57
N ALA A 404 6.73 13.32 14.86
CA ALA A 404 5.70 13.49 13.84
C ALA A 404 6.10 14.58 12.82
N VAL A 405 6.65 15.71 13.27
CA VAL A 405 7.12 16.77 12.36
C VAL A 405 8.29 16.31 11.50
N GLU A 406 9.23 15.53 12.04
CA GLU A 406 10.34 14.97 11.28
C GLU A 406 9.90 13.97 10.19
N VAL A 407 8.85 13.19 10.46
CA VAL A 407 8.33 12.19 9.51
C VAL A 407 7.41 12.81 8.47
N PHE A 408 6.49 13.66 8.90
CA PHE A 408 5.37 14.13 8.07
C PHE A 408 5.57 15.55 7.50
N GLY A 409 6.49 16.33 8.07
CA GLY A 409 6.68 17.73 7.66
C GLY A 409 5.38 18.51 7.66
N PHE A 410 5.21 19.44 6.72
CA PHE A 410 3.92 20.08 6.44
C PHE A 410 3.16 19.41 5.28
N HIS A 411 3.80 18.51 4.55
CA HIS A 411 3.25 17.84 3.37
C HIS A 411 2.55 16.51 3.67
N LEU A 412 2.66 15.98 4.88
CA LEU A 412 2.09 14.72 5.39
C LEU A 412 2.62 13.46 4.70
N ALA A 413 2.59 13.41 3.37
CA ALA A 413 3.08 12.30 2.56
C ALA A 413 3.66 12.80 1.24
N THR A 414 4.66 12.08 0.72
CA THR A 414 5.21 12.33 -0.62
C THR A 414 4.23 11.84 -1.68
N VAL A 415 3.76 12.74 -2.53
CA VAL A 415 2.91 12.37 -3.67
C VAL A 415 3.79 11.97 -4.85
N ASP A 416 3.59 10.77 -5.37
CA ASP A 416 4.23 10.33 -6.60
C ASP A 416 3.38 10.76 -7.81
N LEU A 417 4.03 11.34 -8.80
CA LEU A 417 3.43 11.57 -10.12
C LEU A 417 3.59 10.31 -10.96
N ARG A 418 2.58 10.00 -11.77
CA ARG A 418 2.64 8.84 -12.68
C ARG A 418 1.86 9.09 -13.97
N GLN A 419 2.43 8.67 -15.10
CA GLN A 419 1.78 8.65 -16.40
C GLN A 419 2.40 7.58 -17.30
N SER A 420 1.71 7.19 -18.36
CA SER A 420 2.17 6.22 -19.35
C SER A 420 3.12 6.85 -20.37
N SER A 421 4.12 6.08 -20.82
CA SER A 421 5.16 6.54 -21.76
C SER A 421 4.59 7.05 -23.08
N ASP A 422 3.54 6.40 -23.63
CA ASP A 422 2.88 6.85 -24.86
C ASP A 422 2.33 8.29 -24.75
N LYS A 423 1.92 8.70 -23.57
CA LYS A 423 1.42 10.05 -23.30
C LYS A 423 2.53 11.09 -23.29
N HIS A 424 3.72 10.72 -22.84
CA HIS A 424 4.90 11.59 -22.91
C HIS A 424 5.36 11.74 -24.34
N GLU A 425 5.41 10.64 -25.10
CA GLU A 425 5.76 10.66 -26.54
C GLU A 425 4.83 11.58 -27.33
N GLU A 426 3.49 11.51 -27.10
CA GLU A 426 2.51 12.39 -27.73
C GLU A 426 2.84 13.88 -27.49
N VAL A 427 3.18 14.25 -26.23
CA VAL A 427 3.50 15.63 -25.86
C VAL A 427 4.82 16.07 -26.50
N VAL A 428 5.86 15.24 -26.43
CA VAL A 428 7.17 15.55 -27.02
C VAL A 428 7.04 15.70 -28.54
N ALA A 429 6.30 14.82 -29.21
CA ALA A 429 6.05 14.90 -30.64
C ALA A 429 5.39 16.23 -31.04
N GLU A 430 4.37 16.68 -30.29
CA GLU A 430 3.70 17.95 -30.54
C GLU A 430 4.63 19.15 -30.31
N LEU A 431 5.44 19.14 -29.25
CA LEU A 431 6.44 20.19 -28.98
C LEU A 431 7.45 20.30 -30.11
N LEU A 432 7.98 19.16 -30.58
CA LEU A 432 8.99 19.12 -31.63
C LEU A 432 8.44 19.54 -33.01
N ALA A 433 7.23 19.10 -33.35
CA ALA A 433 6.55 19.50 -34.55
C ALA A 433 6.24 21.01 -34.57
N THR A 434 5.73 21.54 -33.45
CA THR A 434 5.40 22.98 -33.31
C THR A 434 6.66 23.85 -33.38
N ALA A 435 7.76 23.39 -32.75
CA ALA A 435 9.06 24.07 -32.82
C ALA A 435 9.79 23.87 -34.17
N ARG A 436 9.20 23.10 -35.12
CA ARG A 436 9.76 22.76 -36.42
C ARG A 436 11.13 22.07 -36.35
N ILE A 437 11.37 21.28 -35.31
CA ILE A 437 12.60 20.51 -35.09
C ILE A 437 12.48 19.13 -35.73
N GLU A 438 11.40 18.38 -35.39
CA GLU A 438 11.15 17.05 -35.95
C GLU A 438 9.60 16.85 -36.05
N PRO A 439 9.05 16.84 -37.25
CA PRO A 439 7.60 16.70 -37.43
C PRO A 439 7.08 15.25 -37.25
N ASN A 440 7.95 14.26 -37.36
CA ASN A 440 7.58 12.83 -37.37
C ASN A 440 8.24 12.05 -36.22
N TYR A 441 8.38 12.66 -35.06
CA TYR A 441 9.10 12.10 -33.90
C TYR A 441 8.66 10.68 -33.54
N SER A 442 7.37 10.40 -33.47
CA SER A 442 6.83 9.08 -33.09
C SER A 442 7.21 7.95 -34.07
N THR A 443 7.61 8.27 -35.29
CA THR A 443 8.04 7.27 -36.28
C THR A 443 9.54 7.02 -36.29
N LEU A 444 10.30 7.78 -35.51
CA LEU A 444 11.76 7.61 -35.44
C LEU A 444 12.11 6.29 -34.75
N GLN A 445 13.21 5.70 -35.21
CA GLN A 445 13.83 4.57 -34.53
C GLN A 445 14.44 5.01 -33.20
N GLU A 446 14.51 4.12 -32.22
CA GLU A 446 14.97 4.39 -30.87
C GLU A 446 16.33 5.13 -30.81
N ALA A 447 17.31 4.72 -31.62
CA ALA A 447 18.61 5.39 -31.68
C ALA A 447 18.52 6.85 -32.12
N ALA A 448 17.61 7.16 -33.05
CA ALA A 448 17.39 8.52 -33.52
C ALA A 448 16.64 9.36 -32.48
N LYS A 449 15.63 8.79 -31.79
CA LYS A 449 14.96 9.43 -30.66
C LYS A 449 15.95 9.83 -29.59
N ARG A 450 16.80 8.90 -29.12
CA ARG A 450 17.82 9.14 -28.11
C ARG A 450 18.80 10.24 -28.50
N ALA A 451 19.34 10.17 -29.73
CA ALA A 451 20.29 11.19 -30.23
C ALA A 451 19.66 12.58 -30.23
N LEU A 452 18.41 12.69 -30.69
CA LEU A 452 17.67 13.95 -30.69
C LEU A 452 17.39 14.45 -29.25
N LEU A 453 16.91 13.59 -28.36
CA LEU A 453 16.60 13.96 -26.98
C LEU A 453 17.83 14.42 -26.20
N ILE A 454 18.96 13.73 -26.33
CA ILE A 454 20.25 14.15 -25.73
C ILE A 454 20.68 15.53 -26.27
N LYS A 455 20.56 15.74 -27.57
CA LYS A 455 20.85 17.06 -28.17
C LYS A 455 19.97 18.15 -27.54
N LEU A 456 18.69 17.89 -27.36
CA LEU A 456 17.74 18.85 -26.78
C LEU A 456 17.93 19.06 -25.28
N LEU A 457 18.35 18.05 -24.54
CA LEU A 457 18.71 18.17 -23.12
C LEU A 457 20.00 19.00 -22.93
N ASN A 458 20.85 19.09 -23.95
CA ASN A 458 22.00 19.95 -23.98
C ASN A 458 21.73 21.35 -24.52
N ASP A 459 20.53 21.62 -25.05
CA ASP A 459 20.11 22.98 -25.43
C ASP A 459 19.41 23.65 -24.25
N ALA A 460 19.96 24.75 -23.76
CA ALA A 460 19.37 25.48 -22.61
C ALA A 460 18.00 26.12 -22.88
N ARG A 461 17.61 26.22 -24.16
CA ARG A 461 16.34 26.85 -24.55
C ARG A 461 15.16 25.91 -24.35
N PRO A 462 13.99 26.42 -23.92
CA PRO A 462 12.74 25.66 -23.96
C PRO A 462 12.29 25.43 -25.41
N LEU A 463 11.52 24.35 -25.62
CA LEU A 463 10.93 24.01 -26.91
C LEU A 463 9.60 24.71 -27.14
N ARG A 464 8.91 25.13 -26.08
CA ARG A 464 7.62 25.79 -26.19
C ARG A 464 7.69 27.08 -26.98
N VAL A 465 6.90 27.18 -28.02
CA VAL A 465 6.82 28.35 -28.89
C VAL A 465 5.80 29.34 -28.33
N VAL A 466 6.22 30.56 -28.06
CA VAL A 466 5.35 31.62 -27.53
C VAL A 466 4.22 31.94 -28.52
N GLY A 467 2.99 31.92 -28.04
CA GLY A 467 1.81 32.19 -28.82
C GLY A 467 1.28 31.02 -29.69
N ALA A 468 1.98 29.86 -29.68
CA ALA A 468 1.45 28.65 -30.30
C ALA A 468 0.32 28.04 -29.45
N THR A 469 -0.67 27.44 -30.12
CA THR A 469 -1.73 26.67 -29.47
C THR A 469 -1.34 25.21 -29.47
N TYR A 470 -1.36 24.60 -28.29
CA TYR A 470 -1.11 23.17 -28.09
C TYR A 470 -2.43 22.43 -27.81
N SER A 471 -2.44 21.13 -28.03
CA SER A 471 -3.58 20.27 -27.70
C SER A 471 -3.93 20.33 -26.20
N GLU A 472 -5.18 20.05 -25.84
CA GLU A 472 -5.60 19.98 -24.44
C GLU A 472 -4.77 18.96 -23.64
N HIS A 473 -4.38 17.85 -24.32
CA HIS A 473 -3.52 16.84 -23.74
C HIS A 473 -2.16 17.42 -23.35
N SER A 474 -1.45 18.03 -24.29
CA SER A 474 -0.13 18.61 -24.03
C SER A 474 -0.16 19.75 -22.99
N GLN A 475 -1.20 20.60 -23.06
CA GLN A 475 -1.39 21.64 -22.04
C GLN A 475 -1.61 21.03 -20.64
N GLY A 476 -2.44 20.00 -20.56
CA GLY A 476 -2.74 19.31 -19.29
C GLY A 476 -1.48 18.63 -18.70
N GLU A 477 -0.71 17.92 -19.51
CA GLU A 477 0.52 17.25 -19.07
C GLU A 477 1.59 18.25 -18.62
N LEU A 478 1.85 19.31 -19.37
CA LEU A 478 2.78 20.36 -18.99
C LEU A 478 2.35 21.10 -17.71
N ALA A 479 1.04 21.34 -17.54
CA ALA A 479 0.49 21.99 -16.34
C ALA A 479 0.75 21.17 -15.06
N ILE A 480 0.80 19.82 -15.15
CA ILE A 480 1.16 18.97 -14.01
C ILE A 480 2.62 19.21 -13.59
N PHE A 481 3.55 19.24 -14.55
CA PHE A 481 4.98 19.49 -14.25
C PHE A 481 5.18 20.91 -13.66
N GLU A 482 4.50 21.91 -14.23
CA GLU A 482 4.55 23.28 -13.71
C GLU A 482 3.99 23.36 -12.29
N THR A 483 2.84 22.71 -12.06
CA THR A 483 2.22 22.64 -10.73
C THR A 483 3.12 21.92 -9.74
N ALA A 484 3.75 20.82 -10.13
CA ALA A 484 4.68 20.09 -9.27
C ALA A 484 5.85 20.98 -8.82
N ARG A 485 6.43 21.78 -9.73
CA ARG A 485 7.48 22.74 -9.39
C ARG A 485 7.01 23.75 -8.35
N VAL A 486 5.86 24.40 -8.57
CA VAL A 486 5.29 25.39 -7.66
C VAL A 486 4.96 24.78 -6.29
N LEU A 487 4.38 23.59 -6.27
CA LEU A 487 4.01 22.92 -5.03
C LEU A 487 5.23 22.47 -4.22
N ARG A 488 6.32 22.04 -4.89
CA ARG A 488 7.59 21.74 -4.22
C ARG A 488 8.20 22.96 -3.54
N GLU A 489 8.13 24.13 -4.20
CA GLU A 489 8.59 25.39 -3.61
C GLU A 489 7.74 25.78 -2.39
N ARG A 490 6.43 25.50 -2.42
CA ARG A 490 5.47 25.90 -1.39
C ARG A 490 5.42 24.95 -0.19
N PHE A 491 5.37 23.62 -0.45
CA PHE A 491 5.19 22.59 0.59
C PHE A 491 6.48 21.89 0.98
N GLY A 492 7.58 22.16 0.30
CA GLY A 492 8.87 21.54 0.49
C GLY A 492 9.20 20.46 -0.56
N HIS A 493 10.49 20.17 -0.69
CA HIS A 493 10.99 19.25 -1.71
C HIS A 493 10.50 17.81 -1.53
N GLU A 494 10.20 17.41 -0.30
CA GLU A 494 9.68 16.07 0.03
C GLU A 494 8.20 15.88 -0.37
N ALA A 495 7.47 16.96 -0.67
CA ALA A 495 6.05 16.87 -1.04
C ALA A 495 5.83 16.10 -2.35
N ILE A 496 6.75 16.26 -3.32
CA ILE A 496 6.75 15.53 -4.60
C ILE A 496 8.21 15.22 -4.93
N ARG A 497 8.57 13.93 -5.03
CA ARG A 497 9.96 13.51 -5.32
C ARG A 497 10.10 12.68 -6.58
N HIS A 498 9.07 11.94 -6.96
CA HIS A 498 9.14 10.87 -7.93
C HIS A 498 8.17 11.11 -9.08
N TYR A 499 8.64 10.82 -10.28
CA TYR A 499 7.82 10.75 -11.48
C TYR A 499 7.93 9.35 -12.08
N ILE A 500 6.85 8.56 -12.00
CA ILE A 500 6.79 7.18 -12.44
C ILE A 500 6.32 7.12 -13.89
N ILE A 501 7.02 6.35 -14.72
CA ILE A 501 6.68 6.10 -16.11
C ILE A 501 6.13 4.69 -16.23
N SER A 502 4.80 4.56 -16.45
CA SER A 502 4.20 3.28 -16.78
C SER A 502 4.57 2.87 -18.21
N HIS A 503 4.69 1.56 -18.45
CA HIS A 503 5.13 1.01 -19.73
C HIS A 503 6.47 1.59 -20.19
N THR A 504 7.49 1.49 -19.35
CA THR A 504 8.85 1.81 -19.74
C THR A 504 9.42 0.66 -20.58
N GLU A 505 9.55 0.88 -21.88
CA GLU A 505 10.00 -0.13 -22.86
C GLU A 505 11.35 0.24 -23.48
N ALA A 506 11.72 1.52 -23.42
CA ALA A 506 12.92 2.05 -24.07
C ALA A 506 13.61 3.16 -23.26
N VAL A 507 14.85 3.49 -23.64
CA VAL A 507 15.60 4.58 -23.02
C VAL A 507 14.99 5.94 -23.34
N SER A 508 14.40 6.10 -24.53
CA SER A 508 13.71 7.35 -24.91
C SER A 508 12.60 7.73 -23.92
N ASP A 509 11.89 6.76 -23.34
CA ASP A 509 10.81 7.03 -22.37
C ASP A 509 11.32 7.81 -21.14
N LEU A 510 12.52 7.49 -20.65
CA LEU A 510 13.15 8.23 -19.56
C LEU A 510 13.61 9.62 -19.99
N LEU A 511 14.20 9.73 -21.20
CA LEU A 511 14.71 11.00 -21.72
C LEU A 511 13.57 11.97 -22.06
N GLU A 512 12.43 11.48 -22.54
CA GLU A 512 11.23 12.29 -22.80
C GLU A 512 10.73 12.97 -21.52
N VAL A 513 10.66 12.24 -20.42
CA VAL A 513 10.26 12.82 -19.13
C VAL A 513 11.29 13.83 -18.62
N LEU A 514 12.60 13.57 -18.79
CA LEU A 514 13.62 14.56 -18.45
C LEU A 514 13.47 15.84 -19.31
N LEU A 515 13.13 15.70 -20.60
CA LEU A 515 12.88 16.83 -21.48
C LEU A 515 11.64 17.64 -21.03
N LEU A 516 10.55 16.97 -20.67
CA LEU A 516 9.34 17.64 -20.16
C LEU A 516 9.61 18.34 -18.80
N GLN A 517 10.43 17.76 -17.94
CA GLN A 517 10.88 18.42 -16.71
C GLN A 517 11.74 19.65 -17.00
N LYS A 518 12.57 19.59 -18.04
CA LYS A 518 13.36 20.74 -18.48
C LYS A 518 12.47 21.90 -18.96
N GLU A 519 11.40 21.60 -19.69
CA GLU A 519 10.45 22.59 -20.23
C GLU A 519 9.84 23.48 -19.13
N VAL A 520 9.75 22.99 -17.92
CA VAL A 520 9.17 23.71 -16.77
C VAL A 520 10.21 24.12 -15.71
N GLY A 521 11.47 23.85 -15.95
CA GLY A 521 12.58 24.23 -15.05
C GLY A 521 12.76 23.31 -13.84
N LEU A 522 12.23 22.07 -13.87
CA LEU A 522 12.56 21.01 -12.92
C LEU A 522 13.92 20.36 -13.21
N VAL A 523 14.31 20.28 -14.47
CA VAL A 523 15.71 20.03 -14.90
C VAL A 523 16.35 21.37 -15.23
N ARG A 524 17.52 21.65 -14.66
CA ARG A 524 18.28 22.90 -14.83
C ARG A 524 19.71 22.57 -15.21
N GLY A 525 20.31 23.39 -16.07
CA GLY A 525 21.65 23.16 -16.66
C GLY A 525 21.59 22.23 -17.86
N THR A 526 22.72 21.86 -18.39
CA THR A 526 22.87 20.99 -19.55
C THR A 526 23.72 19.77 -19.19
N LEU A 527 23.51 18.66 -19.91
CA LEU A 527 24.21 17.39 -19.62
C LEU A 527 25.72 17.52 -19.87
N ASP A 528 26.12 18.32 -20.90
CA ASP A 528 27.51 18.54 -21.31
C ASP A 528 28.25 19.51 -20.40
N ASP A 529 27.61 20.18 -19.46
CA ASP A 529 28.29 21.00 -18.49
C ASP A 529 29.13 20.10 -17.56
N ASP A 530 30.34 19.81 -17.99
CA ASP A 530 31.40 19.24 -17.16
C ASP A 530 31.80 20.26 -16.08
N GLY A 531 30.96 20.44 -15.11
CA GLY A 531 31.44 20.81 -13.80
C GLY A 531 32.43 19.72 -13.45
N ALA A 532 33.76 19.96 -13.68
CA ALA A 532 34.76 18.98 -13.34
C ALA A 532 34.38 18.35 -12.00
N PRO A 533 34.36 17.03 -11.91
CA PRO A 533 34.18 16.42 -10.60
C PRO A 533 35.26 17.08 -9.76
N THR A 534 34.91 17.96 -8.85
CA THR A 534 35.70 18.12 -7.68
C THR A 534 35.61 16.72 -7.07
N LEU A 535 36.54 15.86 -7.52
CA LEU A 535 37.06 14.81 -6.70
C LEU A 535 37.47 15.54 -5.42
N GLY A 536 36.53 15.78 -4.58
CA GLY A 536 36.77 15.83 -3.18
C GLY A 536 37.41 14.50 -2.91
N THR A 537 38.71 14.52 -2.80
CA THR A 537 39.50 13.61 -1.99
C THR A 537 38.98 13.76 -0.55
N GLY A 538 37.74 13.58 -0.38
CA GLY A 538 37.02 13.25 0.82
C GLY A 538 36.87 11.75 0.81
N VAL A 539 38.00 11.08 1.13
CA VAL A 539 37.90 9.95 2.06
C VAL A 539 36.88 10.47 3.07
N SER A 540 35.69 9.87 3.09
CA SER A 540 34.75 9.99 4.18
C SER A 540 35.45 9.45 5.41
N SER A 541 36.35 10.27 5.98
CA SER A 541 36.70 10.15 7.36
C SER A 541 35.44 10.53 8.12
N LEU A 542 34.75 9.51 8.60
CA LEU A 542 33.84 9.64 9.71
C LEU A 542 34.47 10.61 10.73
N PRO A 543 33.78 11.64 11.21
CA PRO A 543 34.30 12.45 12.29
C PRO A 543 34.56 11.50 13.44
N GLN A 544 35.82 11.32 13.81
CA GLN A 544 36.18 10.80 15.10
C GLN A 544 35.50 11.72 16.13
N ALA A 545 34.82 11.10 17.08
CA ALA A 545 34.26 11.76 18.22
C ALA A 545 35.38 12.49 18.96
N GLY A 546 35.50 13.79 18.71
CA GLY A 546 36.28 14.74 19.47
C GLY A 546 35.31 15.63 20.23
N GLU A 547 35.51 15.69 21.53
CA GLU A 547 34.79 16.53 22.47
C GLU A 547 34.62 17.96 21.97
N GLY A 548 33.41 18.52 22.08
CA GLY A 548 33.12 19.94 22.05
C GLY A 548 32.97 20.58 20.67
N ALA A 549 31.95 20.19 19.89
CA ALA A 549 31.50 21.00 18.77
C ALA A 549 30.08 21.48 19.00
N GLN A 550 29.96 22.77 19.29
CA GLN A 550 28.74 23.54 19.18
C GLN A 550 28.09 23.26 17.84
N ALA A 551 26.81 22.92 17.83
CA ALA A 551 26.00 22.75 16.63
C ALA A 551 26.03 24.08 15.84
N SER A 552 26.76 24.10 14.75
CA SER A 552 26.59 25.15 13.75
C SER A 552 25.28 24.94 13.03
N PRO A 553 24.48 26.01 12.82
CA PRO A 553 23.23 25.90 12.11
C PRO A 553 23.51 25.41 10.70
N VAL A 554 22.76 24.40 10.28
CA VAL A 554 22.70 23.94 8.88
C VAL A 554 22.35 25.18 8.05
N ARG A 555 23.33 25.77 7.43
CA ARG A 555 23.11 26.82 6.44
C ARG A 555 22.29 26.20 5.33
N GLY A 556 21.07 26.72 5.15
CA GLY A 556 20.33 26.50 3.91
C GLY A 556 21.31 26.68 2.75
N ALA A 557 21.26 25.78 1.80
CA ALA A 557 22.12 25.82 0.63
C ALA A 557 21.96 27.17 -0.07
N ARG A 558 22.76 28.14 0.35
CA ARG A 558 23.06 29.29 -0.51
C ARG A 558 23.80 28.68 -1.69
N ALA A 559 23.17 28.77 -2.86
CA ALA A 559 23.88 28.55 -4.12
C ALA A 559 25.26 29.18 -4.01
N GLY A 560 26.30 28.38 -3.89
CA GLY A 560 27.65 28.85 -3.92
C GLY A 560 27.78 29.62 -5.22
N LEU A 561 28.10 30.88 -5.14
CA LEU A 561 28.56 31.68 -6.26
C LEU A 561 29.82 30.99 -6.77
N GLY A 562 29.62 30.09 -7.75
CA GLY A 562 30.72 29.48 -8.52
C GLY A 562 31.57 30.60 -9.15
N ARG A 563 32.80 30.29 -9.44
CA ARG A 563 33.69 31.19 -10.18
C ARG A 563 32.93 31.80 -11.37
N PRO A 564 33.07 33.11 -11.63
CA PRO A 564 32.45 33.74 -12.80
C PRO A 564 32.93 33.02 -14.05
N GLY A 565 32.02 32.28 -14.72
CA GLY A 565 32.30 31.53 -15.96
C GLY A 565 32.05 30.04 -15.92
N ALA A 566 31.93 29.36 -14.77
CA ALA A 566 31.54 27.96 -14.72
C ALA A 566 29.98 27.85 -14.70
N ARG A 567 29.43 27.27 -15.74
CA ARG A 567 28.00 26.94 -15.75
C ARG A 567 27.76 25.81 -14.75
N PRO A 568 26.70 25.88 -13.90
CA PRO A 568 26.40 24.77 -13.02
C PRO A 568 25.90 23.58 -13.86
N GLY A 569 26.52 22.42 -13.67
CA GLY A 569 26.08 21.20 -14.37
C GLY A 569 24.63 20.84 -14.08
N ALA A 570 24.00 20.07 -14.96
CA ALA A 570 22.59 19.73 -14.88
C ALA A 570 22.20 19.10 -13.55
N ARG A 571 21.03 19.49 -13.03
CA ARG A 571 20.36 18.92 -11.86
C ARG A 571 18.88 18.67 -12.15
N ASN A 572 18.36 17.61 -11.61
CA ASN A 572 16.96 17.25 -11.68
C ASN A 572 16.31 17.33 -10.30
N ASP A 573 15.13 17.93 -10.22
CA ASP A 573 14.37 18.08 -8.97
C ASP A 573 13.47 16.87 -8.69
N LEU A 574 13.10 16.05 -9.70
CA LEU A 574 12.29 14.86 -9.57
C LEU A 574 13.03 13.62 -10.06
N ILE A 575 13.04 12.57 -9.27
CA ILE A 575 13.58 11.27 -9.69
C ILE A 575 12.66 10.69 -10.76
N VAL A 576 13.22 10.37 -11.94
CA VAL A 576 12.51 9.66 -12.99
C VAL A 576 12.54 8.17 -12.67
N VAL A 577 11.35 7.57 -12.48
CA VAL A 577 11.19 6.20 -12.00
C VAL A 577 10.61 5.34 -13.13
N PRO A 578 11.40 4.52 -13.81
CA PRO A 578 10.86 3.56 -14.77
C PRO A 578 10.05 2.49 -14.05
N LEU A 579 8.91 2.11 -14.62
CA LEU A 579 8.10 0.97 -14.19
C LEU A 579 8.11 -0.09 -15.29
N PHE A 580 8.68 -1.25 -14.97
CA PHE A 580 8.72 -2.42 -15.85
C PHE A 580 7.55 -3.34 -15.51
N GLU A 581 6.59 -3.49 -16.42
CA GLU A 581 5.27 -4.07 -16.15
C GLU A 581 5.06 -5.44 -16.78
N THR A 582 5.53 -5.67 -18.02
CA THR A 582 5.36 -6.95 -18.72
C THR A 582 6.52 -7.89 -18.43
N ILE A 583 6.38 -9.15 -18.84
CA ILE A 583 7.47 -10.14 -18.73
C ILE A 583 8.68 -9.69 -19.57
N GLU A 584 8.45 -9.07 -20.73
CA GLU A 584 9.52 -8.57 -21.59
C GLU A 584 10.21 -7.34 -20.99
N ASP A 585 9.45 -6.40 -20.44
CA ASP A 585 10.01 -5.22 -19.77
C ASP A 585 10.92 -5.65 -18.60
N LEU A 586 10.47 -6.62 -17.79
CA LEU A 586 11.28 -7.15 -16.69
C LEU A 586 12.59 -7.79 -17.18
N ARG A 587 12.57 -8.46 -18.33
CA ARG A 587 13.76 -9.01 -18.97
C ARG A 587 14.72 -7.93 -19.45
N ASN A 588 14.18 -6.83 -19.91
CA ASN A 588 14.93 -5.70 -20.47
C ASN A 588 15.27 -4.61 -19.44
N ALA A 589 14.82 -4.70 -18.19
CA ALA A 589 15.01 -3.66 -17.18
C ALA A 589 16.48 -3.27 -16.96
N ALA A 590 17.37 -4.23 -16.70
CA ALA A 590 18.79 -3.94 -16.51
C ALA A 590 19.49 -3.50 -17.82
N PRO A 591 19.26 -4.11 -18.99
CA PRO A 591 19.74 -3.57 -20.27
C PRO A 591 19.35 -2.11 -20.53
N ILE A 592 18.07 -1.73 -20.36
CA ILE A 592 17.58 -0.36 -20.55
C ILE A 592 18.31 0.60 -19.60
N MET A 593 18.40 0.25 -18.32
CA MET A 593 19.05 1.09 -17.33
C MET A 593 20.56 1.21 -17.57
N ARG A 594 21.23 0.13 -18.01
CA ARG A 594 22.65 0.17 -18.39
C ARG A 594 22.87 1.11 -19.58
N GLU A 595 22.02 1.04 -20.57
CA GLU A 595 22.09 1.92 -21.74
C GLU A 595 21.80 3.38 -21.35
N PHE A 596 20.80 3.65 -20.53
CA PHE A 596 20.47 4.99 -20.02
C PHE A 596 21.65 5.63 -19.31
N TYR A 597 22.31 4.90 -18.40
CA TYR A 597 23.47 5.42 -17.68
C TYR A 597 24.77 5.49 -18.50
N SER A 598 24.82 4.81 -19.65
CA SER A 598 25.93 4.94 -20.60
C SER A 598 25.88 6.21 -21.44
N LEU A 599 24.72 6.89 -21.46
CA LEU A 599 24.56 8.14 -22.21
C LEU A 599 25.35 9.28 -21.57
N PRO A 600 25.98 10.15 -22.40
CA PRO A 600 26.80 11.26 -21.91
C PRO A 600 26.02 12.16 -20.93
N GLY A 601 26.62 12.44 -19.77
CA GLY A 601 26.08 13.36 -18.77
C GLY A 601 24.94 12.84 -17.88
N VAL A 602 24.31 11.70 -18.19
CA VAL A 602 23.16 11.16 -17.44
C VAL A 602 23.56 10.73 -16.04
N ALA A 603 24.62 9.94 -15.90
CA ALA A 603 25.09 9.52 -14.57
C ALA A 603 25.49 10.72 -13.70
N ALA A 604 26.14 11.72 -14.29
CA ALA A 604 26.50 12.96 -13.60
C ALA A 604 25.27 13.80 -13.20
N LEU A 605 24.20 13.82 -14.03
CA LEU A 605 22.93 14.45 -13.68
C LEU A 605 22.33 13.82 -12.42
N VAL A 606 22.21 12.49 -12.39
CA VAL A 606 21.64 11.76 -11.25
C VAL A 606 22.51 11.94 -10.00
N GLN A 607 23.82 11.84 -10.11
CA GLN A 607 24.75 12.06 -9.00
C GLN A 607 24.57 13.46 -8.39
N ARG A 608 24.55 14.51 -9.22
CA ARG A 608 24.34 15.90 -8.77
C ARG A 608 22.95 16.13 -8.18
N SER A 609 21.98 15.30 -8.53
CA SER A 609 20.58 15.37 -8.05
C SER A 609 20.35 14.58 -6.75
N GLY A 610 21.39 13.98 -6.18
CA GLY A 610 21.31 13.25 -4.91
C GLY A 610 21.78 11.81 -4.97
N GLY A 611 22.11 11.27 -6.16
CA GLY A 611 22.65 9.92 -6.34
C GLY A 611 21.63 8.81 -6.04
N GLU A 612 20.34 9.06 -6.14
CA GLU A 612 19.27 8.10 -5.90
C GLU A 612 18.56 7.72 -7.19
N GLN A 613 18.30 6.44 -7.39
CA GLN A 613 17.50 5.93 -8.48
C GLN A 613 16.46 4.94 -7.97
N ASP A 614 15.19 5.29 -8.13
CA ASP A 614 14.10 4.37 -7.89
C ASP A 614 13.77 3.61 -9.18
N ILE A 615 13.54 2.29 -9.06
CA ILE A 615 13.04 1.45 -10.16
C ILE A 615 11.84 0.70 -9.65
N MET A 616 10.73 0.83 -10.35
CA MET A 616 9.49 0.15 -10.00
C MET A 616 9.31 -1.13 -10.80
N LEU A 617 8.92 -2.20 -10.11
CA LEU A 617 8.64 -3.50 -10.68
C LEU A 617 7.15 -3.81 -10.59
N GLY A 618 6.53 -4.15 -11.73
CA GLY A 618 5.11 -4.41 -11.87
C GLY A 618 4.75 -5.88 -11.64
N TYR A 619 4.02 -6.15 -10.56
CA TYR A 619 3.60 -7.50 -10.17
C TYR A 619 2.28 -7.93 -10.83
N SER A 620 1.32 -7.03 -10.91
CA SER A 620 -0.03 -7.35 -11.38
C SER A 620 -0.08 -7.53 -12.89
N ASP A 621 0.57 -6.64 -13.62
CA ASP A 621 0.56 -6.64 -15.09
C ASP A 621 1.42 -7.79 -15.62
N SER A 622 2.59 -8.05 -15.02
CA SER A 622 3.42 -9.23 -15.36
C SER A 622 2.71 -10.56 -15.04
N ASN A 623 1.91 -10.61 -13.96
CA ASN A 623 1.11 -11.79 -13.64
C ASN A 623 -0.03 -11.99 -14.67
N LYS A 624 -0.67 -10.92 -15.12
CA LYS A 624 -1.66 -10.98 -16.19
C LYS A 624 -1.03 -11.45 -17.50
N ASP A 625 0.19 -11.03 -17.81
CA ASP A 625 0.91 -11.37 -19.03
C ASP A 625 1.43 -12.81 -19.06
N GLY A 626 2.11 -13.27 -18.01
CA GLY A 626 2.85 -14.55 -18.00
C GLY A 626 2.38 -15.59 -16.97
N GLY A 627 1.40 -15.26 -16.11
CA GLY A 627 0.99 -16.10 -14.98
C GLY A 627 1.90 -15.97 -13.75
N ILE A 628 1.43 -16.50 -12.60
CA ILE A 628 2.03 -16.25 -11.29
C ILE A 628 3.49 -16.69 -11.17
N PHE A 629 3.81 -17.88 -11.65
CA PHE A 629 5.16 -18.41 -11.49
C PHE A 629 6.16 -17.62 -12.32
N THR A 630 5.83 -17.37 -13.58
CA THR A 630 6.68 -16.61 -14.52
C THR A 630 6.88 -15.18 -14.05
N SER A 631 5.80 -14.51 -13.66
CA SER A 631 5.88 -13.15 -13.10
C SER A 631 6.85 -13.06 -11.93
N ASN A 632 6.68 -13.92 -10.92
CA ASN A 632 7.57 -13.89 -9.73
C ASN A 632 9.02 -14.26 -10.07
N TRP A 633 9.23 -15.20 -11.00
CA TRP A 633 10.57 -15.56 -11.43
C TRP A 633 11.27 -14.42 -12.19
N GLU A 634 10.58 -13.77 -13.13
CA GLU A 634 11.17 -12.68 -13.89
C GLU A 634 11.41 -11.42 -13.03
N LEU A 635 10.56 -11.18 -12.02
CA LEU A 635 10.81 -10.18 -10.99
C LEU A 635 12.10 -10.49 -10.23
N TYR A 636 12.23 -11.72 -9.71
CA TYR A 636 13.42 -12.16 -8.97
C TYR A 636 14.71 -12.04 -9.82
N ARG A 637 14.63 -12.39 -11.10
CA ARG A 637 15.73 -12.29 -12.05
C ARG A 637 16.09 -10.84 -12.37
N ALA A 638 15.09 -9.99 -12.59
CA ALA A 638 15.29 -8.57 -12.82
C ALA A 638 15.94 -7.89 -11.60
N GLU A 639 15.52 -8.23 -10.39
CA GLU A 639 16.12 -7.74 -9.15
C GLU A 639 17.62 -8.07 -9.07
N ILE A 640 18.01 -9.32 -9.38
CA ILE A 640 19.44 -9.70 -9.40
C ILE A 640 20.22 -8.85 -10.41
N ALA A 641 19.75 -8.76 -11.64
CA ALA A 641 20.44 -8.04 -12.71
C ALA A 641 20.55 -6.52 -12.43
N LEU A 642 19.51 -5.94 -11.81
CA LEU A 642 19.53 -4.54 -11.41
C LEU A 642 20.48 -4.29 -10.24
N VAL A 643 20.53 -5.18 -9.24
CA VAL A 643 21.48 -5.08 -8.14
C VAL A 643 22.91 -5.12 -8.65
N GLU A 644 23.25 -6.05 -9.55
CA GLU A 644 24.57 -6.14 -10.16
C GLU A 644 24.95 -4.85 -10.90
N LEU A 645 24.04 -4.29 -11.70
CA LEU A 645 24.26 -3.03 -12.41
C LEU A 645 24.48 -1.86 -11.43
N PHE A 646 23.67 -1.76 -10.40
CA PHE A 646 23.76 -0.63 -9.48
C PHE A 646 24.91 -0.75 -8.47
N ASP A 647 25.45 -1.94 -8.25
CA ASP A 647 26.73 -2.11 -7.55
C ASP A 647 27.90 -1.49 -8.34
N GLU A 648 27.87 -1.62 -9.68
CA GLU A 648 28.81 -0.94 -10.57
C GLU A 648 28.64 0.59 -10.54
N LEU A 649 27.37 1.05 -10.57
CA LEU A 649 27.03 2.50 -10.58
C LEU A 649 27.28 3.17 -9.21
N ASP A 650 27.05 2.48 -8.12
CA ASP A 650 27.38 3.00 -6.77
C ASP A 650 28.89 3.16 -6.63
N THR A 651 29.66 2.16 -7.06
CA THR A 651 31.12 2.22 -7.03
C THR A 651 31.70 3.33 -7.93
N SER A 652 31.13 3.53 -9.12
CA SER A 652 31.69 4.47 -10.12
C SER A 652 31.16 5.90 -9.98
N HIS A 653 29.90 6.08 -9.58
CA HIS A 653 29.19 7.36 -9.57
C HIS A 653 28.46 7.67 -8.25
N GLY A 654 28.46 6.75 -7.27
CA GLY A 654 27.72 6.92 -6.02
C GLY A 654 26.19 6.92 -6.21
N ILE A 655 25.69 6.18 -7.22
CA ILE A 655 24.27 6.09 -7.52
C ILE A 655 23.69 4.85 -6.84
N GLN A 656 22.78 5.07 -5.93
CA GLN A 656 22.15 4.01 -5.12
C GLN A 656 20.79 3.62 -5.66
N LEU A 657 20.56 2.32 -5.74
CA LEU A 657 19.29 1.75 -6.14
C LEU A 657 18.29 1.72 -4.97
N ARG A 658 17.07 2.16 -5.25
CA ARG A 658 15.91 1.90 -4.39
C ARG A 658 14.86 1.14 -5.17
N MET A 659 14.62 -0.11 -4.77
CA MET A 659 13.55 -0.90 -5.37
C MET A 659 12.18 -0.43 -4.90
N PHE A 660 11.29 -0.24 -5.86
CA PHE A 660 9.89 0.08 -5.61
C PHE A 660 9.02 -1.09 -6.08
N HIS A 661 8.49 -1.83 -5.12
CA HIS A 661 7.67 -3.01 -5.38
C HIS A 661 6.21 -2.62 -5.57
N GLY A 662 5.73 -2.72 -6.80
CA GLY A 662 4.32 -2.57 -7.15
C GLY A 662 3.50 -3.79 -6.73
N ARG A 663 3.53 -4.16 -5.44
CA ARG A 663 2.88 -5.37 -4.94
C ARG A 663 1.38 -5.34 -5.18
N GLY A 664 0.99 -5.93 -6.28
CA GLY A 664 -0.38 -6.27 -6.63
C GLY A 664 -0.51 -7.78 -6.83
N GLY A 665 -1.72 -8.31 -7.00
CA GLY A 665 -1.95 -9.74 -7.15
C GLY A 665 -1.83 -10.49 -5.82
N THR A 666 -1.54 -11.79 -5.88
CA THR A 666 -1.65 -12.71 -4.74
C THR A 666 -0.75 -12.40 -3.55
N VAL A 667 0.40 -11.78 -3.74
CA VAL A 667 1.36 -11.52 -2.65
C VAL A 667 0.92 -10.35 -1.75
N GLY A 668 0.33 -9.31 -2.32
CA GLY A 668 -0.21 -8.18 -1.54
C GLY A 668 -1.70 -8.32 -1.22
N ARG A 669 -2.43 -9.05 -2.07
CA ARG A 669 -3.88 -9.16 -2.06
C ARG A 669 -4.41 -10.41 -1.37
N GLY A 670 -3.63 -11.49 -1.34
CA GLY A 670 -4.08 -12.77 -0.79
C GLY A 670 -3.86 -12.93 0.71
N GLY A 671 -3.31 -11.94 1.43
CA GLY A 671 -2.94 -12.06 2.84
C GLY A 671 -1.60 -12.78 3.06
N GLY A 672 -0.76 -12.87 2.04
CA GLY A 672 0.63 -13.33 2.19
C GLY A 672 1.42 -12.38 3.10
N PRO A 673 2.24 -12.90 4.05
CA PRO A 673 2.93 -12.07 5.00
C PRO A 673 3.99 -11.19 4.32
N SER A 674 3.89 -9.88 4.44
CA SER A 674 4.86 -8.93 3.89
C SER A 674 6.28 -9.18 4.39
N TYR A 675 6.40 -9.66 5.63
CA TYR A 675 7.67 -10.00 6.25
C TYR A 675 8.43 -11.08 5.46
N GLN A 676 7.83 -12.25 5.24
CA GLN A 676 8.47 -13.33 4.49
C GLN A 676 8.76 -12.93 3.03
N ALA A 677 7.89 -12.13 2.44
CA ALA A 677 8.07 -11.66 1.08
C ALA A 677 9.28 -10.70 0.92
N ILE A 678 9.56 -9.86 1.93
CA ILE A 678 10.75 -8.99 1.94
C ILE A 678 12.01 -9.84 2.15
N LEU A 679 11.98 -10.80 3.09
CA LEU A 679 13.11 -11.68 3.35
C LEU A 679 13.40 -12.68 2.22
N ALA A 680 12.44 -12.93 1.33
CA ALA A 680 12.57 -13.84 0.20
C ALA A 680 13.17 -13.19 -1.06
N GLN A 681 13.43 -11.90 -1.04
CA GLN A 681 14.06 -11.20 -2.17
C GLN A 681 15.52 -11.61 -2.34
N PRO A 682 16.10 -11.41 -3.53
CA PRO A 682 17.52 -11.69 -3.76
C PRO A 682 18.40 -10.89 -2.80
N PRO A 683 19.57 -11.42 -2.42
CA PRO A 683 20.56 -10.67 -1.64
C PRO A 683 20.92 -9.35 -2.29
N GLY A 684 21.02 -8.29 -1.50
CA GLY A 684 21.38 -6.96 -1.98
C GLY A 684 20.22 -6.11 -2.50
N THR A 685 19.02 -6.66 -2.65
CA THR A 685 17.83 -5.91 -3.08
C THR A 685 17.35 -4.93 -2.01
N VAL A 686 17.42 -5.33 -0.74
CA VAL A 686 17.04 -4.48 0.40
C VAL A 686 18.31 -4.09 1.17
N ARG A 687 18.70 -2.81 1.03
CA ARG A 687 19.87 -2.22 1.72
C ARG A 687 19.45 -1.06 2.60
N GLY A 688 18.49 -1.30 3.50
CA GLY A 688 17.84 -0.23 4.24
C GLY A 688 16.85 0.58 3.42
N GLN A 689 16.78 0.33 2.12
CA GLN A 689 15.98 1.07 1.15
C GLN A 689 14.86 0.19 0.61
N ILE A 690 13.62 0.56 0.82
CA ILE A 690 12.49 -0.15 0.24
C ILE A 690 11.29 0.78 0.06
N ARG A 691 10.66 0.72 -1.10
CA ARG A 691 9.34 1.28 -1.35
C ARG A 691 8.40 0.17 -1.76
N LEU A 692 7.18 0.22 -1.28
CA LEU A 692 6.16 -0.77 -1.66
C LEU A 692 4.78 -0.12 -1.72
N THR A 693 3.99 -0.51 -2.70
CA THR A 693 2.60 -0.08 -2.78
C THR A 693 1.75 -0.81 -1.75
N GLU A 694 0.94 -0.04 -1.03
CA GLU A 694 -0.20 -0.55 -0.28
C GLU A 694 -1.44 -0.35 -1.14
N GLN A 695 -1.98 -1.46 -1.65
CA GLN A 695 -3.10 -1.42 -2.58
C GLN A 695 -4.38 -0.99 -1.87
N GLY A 696 -5.21 -0.18 -2.55
CA GLY A 696 -6.44 0.38 -1.98
C GLY A 696 -7.36 -0.65 -1.33
N GLU A 697 -7.37 -1.87 -1.83
CA GLU A 697 -8.15 -3.00 -1.29
C GLU A 697 -7.65 -3.54 0.06
N VAL A 698 -6.37 -3.34 0.41
CA VAL A 698 -5.80 -3.82 1.68
C VAL A 698 -5.63 -2.71 2.72
N ILE A 699 -5.70 -1.45 2.33
CA ILE A 699 -5.44 -0.31 3.23
C ILE A 699 -6.40 -0.34 4.42
N ALA A 700 -7.69 -0.55 4.19
CA ALA A 700 -8.68 -0.60 5.26
C ALA A 700 -8.38 -1.73 6.26
N SER A 701 -8.08 -2.94 5.78
CA SER A 701 -7.78 -4.09 6.65
C SER A 701 -6.45 -3.96 7.39
N LYS A 702 -5.49 -3.22 6.83
CA LYS A 702 -4.17 -3.02 7.44
C LYS A 702 -4.10 -1.81 8.37
N TYR A 703 -4.82 -0.74 8.07
CA TYR A 703 -4.57 0.57 8.69
C TYR A 703 -5.80 1.26 9.28
N ALA A 704 -7.01 0.71 9.13
CA ALA A 704 -8.20 1.30 9.76
C ALA A 704 -8.18 1.19 11.30
N ASN A 705 -7.57 0.12 11.82
CA ASN A 705 -7.36 -0.06 13.25
C ASN A 705 -5.91 0.31 13.62
N PRO A 706 -5.68 1.21 14.59
CA PRO A 706 -4.34 1.68 14.96
C PRO A 706 -3.39 0.56 15.42
N GLU A 707 -3.87 -0.40 16.20
CA GLU A 707 -3.03 -1.51 16.72
C GLU A 707 -2.58 -2.45 15.59
N ILE A 708 -3.49 -2.74 14.65
CA ILE A 708 -3.15 -3.53 13.46
C ILE A 708 -2.23 -2.74 12.53
N GLY A 709 -2.50 -1.44 12.36
CA GLY A 709 -1.68 -0.55 11.55
C GLY A 709 -0.25 -0.44 12.07
N ARG A 710 -0.09 -0.25 13.37
CA ARG A 710 1.23 -0.29 14.02
C ARG A 710 1.96 -1.59 13.72
N ARG A 711 1.29 -2.75 13.87
CA ARG A 711 1.88 -4.06 13.60
C ARG A 711 2.35 -4.22 12.16
N ASN A 712 1.57 -3.73 11.19
CA ASN A 712 1.97 -3.79 9.79
C ASN A 712 3.21 -2.91 9.51
N LEU A 713 3.29 -1.72 10.10
CA LEU A 713 4.47 -0.85 10.00
C LEU A 713 5.70 -1.46 10.68
N GLU A 714 5.56 -1.99 11.89
CA GLU A 714 6.62 -2.73 12.59
C GLU A 714 7.18 -3.86 11.73
N THR A 715 6.30 -4.60 11.08
CA THR A 715 6.67 -5.71 10.19
C THR A 715 7.54 -5.26 9.02
N LEU A 716 7.25 -4.09 8.44
CA LEU A 716 8.06 -3.51 7.36
C LEU A 716 9.45 -3.12 7.88
N VAL A 717 9.52 -2.48 9.03
CA VAL A 717 10.78 -2.05 9.65
C VAL A 717 11.62 -3.27 10.02
N ALA A 718 11.03 -4.25 10.70
CA ALA A 718 11.71 -5.49 11.13
C ALA A 718 12.26 -6.26 9.92
N ALA A 719 11.44 -6.47 8.89
CA ALA A 719 11.86 -7.17 7.68
C ALA A 719 12.99 -6.44 6.95
N THR A 720 12.93 -5.10 6.88
CA THR A 720 13.97 -4.28 6.23
C THR A 720 15.28 -4.39 6.99
N LEU A 721 15.27 -4.31 8.31
CA LEU A 721 16.47 -4.48 9.15
C LEU A 721 17.09 -5.86 9.00
N GLU A 722 16.27 -6.93 9.10
CA GLU A 722 16.78 -8.30 8.98
C GLU A 722 17.30 -8.59 7.56
N ALA A 723 16.60 -8.17 6.53
CA ALA A 723 17.05 -8.35 5.13
C ALA A 723 18.37 -7.62 4.86
N THR A 724 18.57 -6.46 5.49
CA THR A 724 19.78 -5.64 5.30
C THR A 724 20.97 -6.18 6.09
N LEU A 725 20.78 -6.49 7.38
CA LEU A 725 21.88 -6.75 8.31
C LEU A 725 22.20 -8.23 8.51
N LEU A 726 21.20 -9.11 8.42
CA LEU A 726 21.44 -10.55 8.55
C LEU A 726 21.81 -11.19 7.22
N GLN A 727 21.44 -10.59 6.12
CA GLN A 727 21.59 -11.14 4.77
C GLN A 727 21.30 -12.65 4.78
N PRO A 728 20.05 -13.05 5.05
CA PRO A 728 19.73 -14.43 5.43
C PRO A 728 19.93 -15.44 4.29
N THR A 729 20.29 -14.98 3.11
CA THR A 729 20.33 -15.81 1.94
C THR A 729 21.71 -15.83 1.31
N LYS A 730 22.27 -17.03 1.27
CA LYS A 730 23.19 -17.39 0.19
C LYS A 730 22.46 -17.21 -1.12
N SER A 731 23.12 -16.67 -2.13
CA SER A 731 22.59 -16.66 -3.51
C SER A 731 22.06 -18.05 -3.86
N ALA A 732 20.91 -18.11 -4.52
CA ALA A 732 20.36 -19.40 -4.95
C ALA A 732 21.38 -20.15 -5.80
N THR A 733 21.47 -21.47 -5.62
CA THR A 733 22.40 -22.27 -6.41
C THR A 733 22.03 -22.23 -7.89
N LYS A 734 23.01 -22.37 -8.78
CA LYS A 734 22.76 -22.43 -10.23
C LYS A 734 21.67 -23.44 -10.57
N ALA A 735 21.70 -24.64 -9.94
CA ALA A 735 20.68 -25.66 -10.15
C ALA A 735 19.27 -25.21 -9.80
N PHE A 736 19.10 -24.34 -8.77
CA PHE A 736 17.81 -23.78 -8.41
C PHE A 736 17.35 -22.73 -9.43
N LEU A 737 18.26 -21.86 -9.86
CA LEU A 737 17.96 -20.84 -10.87
C LEU A 737 17.59 -21.48 -12.22
N ASP A 738 18.36 -22.49 -12.67
CA ASP A 738 18.10 -23.23 -13.91
C ASP A 738 16.73 -23.96 -13.86
N ALA A 739 16.42 -24.60 -12.72
CA ALA A 739 15.12 -25.25 -12.52
C ALA A 739 13.97 -24.25 -12.54
N ALA A 740 14.13 -23.11 -11.88
CA ALA A 740 13.12 -22.05 -11.87
C ALA A 740 12.90 -21.44 -13.27
N ALA A 741 13.96 -21.26 -14.05
CA ALA A 741 13.87 -20.79 -15.43
C ALA A 741 13.07 -21.78 -16.32
N GLN A 742 13.31 -23.07 -16.19
CA GLN A 742 12.57 -24.11 -16.92
C GLN A 742 11.10 -24.15 -16.50
N LEU A 743 10.82 -24.11 -15.20
CA LEU A 743 9.45 -24.04 -14.68
C LEU A 743 8.74 -22.78 -15.18
N SER A 744 9.43 -21.63 -15.20
CA SER A 744 8.88 -20.38 -15.70
C SER A 744 8.46 -20.45 -17.16
N GLN A 745 9.33 -20.98 -18.00
CA GLN A 745 9.03 -21.13 -19.43
C GLN A 745 7.84 -22.04 -19.66
N ALA A 746 7.77 -23.19 -18.99
CA ALA A 746 6.67 -24.14 -19.10
C ALA A 746 5.36 -23.56 -18.54
N SER A 747 5.43 -22.84 -17.41
CA SER A 747 4.28 -22.18 -16.79
C SER A 747 3.71 -21.08 -17.69
N MET A 748 4.57 -20.24 -18.26
CA MET A 748 4.18 -19.19 -19.21
C MET A 748 3.49 -19.78 -20.44
N GLY A 749 4.06 -20.86 -21.01
CA GLY A 749 3.47 -21.56 -22.15
C GLY A 749 2.07 -22.09 -21.83
N ALA A 750 1.88 -22.77 -20.71
CA ALA A 750 0.58 -23.28 -20.29
C ALA A 750 -0.44 -22.15 -20.02
N TYR A 751 -0.03 -21.07 -19.36
CA TYR A 751 -0.89 -19.93 -19.07
C TYR A 751 -1.32 -19.21 -20.36
N ARG A 752 -0.37 -18.88 -21.25
CA ARG A 752 -0.65 -18.18 -22.50
C ARG A 752 -1.48 -19.03 -23.47
N ALA A 753 -1.25 -20.34 -23.53
CA ALA A 753 -2.06 -21.26 -24.32
C ALA A 753 -3.55 -21.21 -23.94
N LEU A 754 -3.88 -21.06 -22.65
CA LEU A 754 -5.27 -20.87 -22.23
C LEU A 754 -5.77 -19.45 -22.54
N VAL A 755 -5.05 -18.43 -22.03
CA VAL A 755 -5.56 -17.06 -21.92
C VAL A 755 -5.52 -16.32 -23.26
N TYR A 756 -4.46 -16.49 -24.03
CA TYR A 756 -4.21 -15.73 -25.25
C TYR A 756 -4.35 -16.55 -26.54
N GLU A 757 -4.12 -17.86 -26.49
CA GLU A 757 -4.10 -18.69 -27.70
C GLU A 757 -5.36 -19.56 -27.85
N THR A 758 -6.18 -19.72 -26.80
CA THR A 758 -7.41 -20.48 -26.91
C THR A 758 -8.50 -19.66 -27.60
N PRO A 759 -8.97 -20.04 -28.81
CA PRO A 759 -10.03 -19.33 -29.49
C PRO A 759 -11.30 -19.23 -28.64
N GLY A 760 -11.83 -18.01 -28.50
CA GLY A 760 -13.02 -17.72 -27.72
C GLY A 760 -12.79 -17.59 -26.19
N PHE A 761 -11.55 -17.66 -25.72
CA PHE A 761 -11.29 -17.49 -24.28
C PHE A 761 -11.75 -16.13 -23.76
N THR A 762 -11.58 -15.08 -24.52
CA THR A 762 -12.09 -13.74 -24.20
C THR A 762 -13.61 -13.75 -23.98
N ASP A 763 -14.37 -14.39 -24.89
CA ASP A 763 -15.82 -14.53 -24.74
C ASP A 763 -16.18 -15.36 -23.51
N TYR A 764 -15.42 -16.43 -23.23
CA TYR A 764 -15.59 -17.22 -22.00
C TYR A 764 -15.39 -16.32 -20.78
N PHE A 765 -14.31 -15.55 -20.69
CA PHE A 765 -13.99 -14.68 -19.55
C PHE A 765 -15.09 -13.63 -19.33
N PHE A 766 -15.46 -12.88 -20.38
CA PHE A 766 -16.47 -11.83 -20.28
C PHE A 766 -17.87 -12.35 -19.95
N ASN A 767 -18.15 -13.62 -20.24
CA ASN A 767 -19.45 -14.23 -19.92
C ASN A 767 -19.42 -15.01 -18.60
N SER A 768 -18.33 -15.69 -18.24
CA SER A 768 -18.24 -16.48 -17.02
C SER A 768 -17.90 -15.66 -15.77
N THR A 769 -17.51 -14.40 -15.91
CA THR A 769 -17.18 -13.53 -14.77
C THR A 769 -18.06 -12.28 -14.73
N PRO A 770 -18.22 -11.63 -13.58
CA PRO A 770 -18.99 -10.40 -13.49
C PRO A 770 -18.18 -9.14 -13.89
N ILE A 771 -17.22 -9.24 -14.80
CA ILE A 771 -16.35 -8.11 -15.21
C ILE A 771 -17.16 -6.92 -15.76
N ARG A 772 -18.27 -7.20 -16.49
CA ARG A 772 -19.14 -6.15 -17.05
C ARG A 772 -19.83 -5.38 -15.93
N GLU A 773 -20.34 -6.10 -14.97
CA GLU A 773 -21.05 -5.55 -13.81
C GLU A 773 -20.08 -4.84 -12.83
N ILE A 774 -18.84 -5.32 -12.74
CA ILE A 774 -17.77 -4.62 -11.99
C ILE A 774 -17.43 -3.27 -12.63
N ALA A 775 -17.42 -3.20 -13.96
CA ALA A 775 -17.13 -1.95 -14.68
C ALA A 775 -18.21 -0.88 -14.47
N GLU A 776 -19.44 -1.28 -14.15
CA GLU A 776 -20.57 -0.39 -13.84
C GLU A 776 -20.60 0.02 -12.36
N LEU A 777 -19.83 -0.67 -11.49
CA LEU A 777 -19.82 -0.40 -10.06
C LEU A 777 -18.99 0.85 -9.74
N ASN A 778 -19.53 1.73 -8.90
CA ASN A 778 -18.88 2.97 -8.46
C ASN A 778 -17.81 2.71 -7.38
N ILE A 779 -16.83 1.84 -7.68
CA ILE A 779 -15.76 1.45 -6.72
C ILE A 779 -14.70 2.54 -6.62
N GLY A 780 -14.28 3.14 -7.74
CA GLY A 780 -13.21 4.12 -7.79
C GLY A 780 -13.39 5.15 -8.91
N SER A 781 -12.53 6.14 -8.95
CA SER A 781 -12.53 7.20 -9.96
C SER A 781 -12.07 6.73 -11.34
N ARG A 782 -11.39 5.61 -11.41
CA ARG A 782 -10.69 5.07 -12.59
C ARG A 782 -11.57 4.15 -13.44
N PRO A 783 -11.46 4.18 -14.80
CA PRO A 783 -12.11 3.20 -15.67
C PRO A 783 -11.52 1.79 -15.50
N ALA A 784 -12.34 0.75 -15.72
CA ALA A 784 -11.91 -0.65 -15.63
C ALA A 784 -10.98 -1.10 -16.78
N SER A 785 -11.04 -0.43 -17.95
CA SER A 785 -10.20 -0.71 -19.10
C SER A 785 -9.47 0.56 -19.57
N ARG A 786 -8.29 0.39 -20.15
CA ARG A 786 -7.49 1.48 -20.76
C ARG A 786 -8.06 1.93 -22.09
N LYS A 787 -8.66 1.01 -22.85
CA LYS A 787 -9.29 1.26 -24.16
C LYS A 787 -10.68 0.65 -24.22
N ALA A 788 -11.54 1.16 -25.06
CA ALA A 788 -12.87 0.60 -25.33
C ALA A 788 -12.76 -0.66 -26.23
N SER A 789 -12.07 -1.68 -25.75
CA SER A 789 -11.92 -2.98 -26.41
C SER A 789 -12.27 -4.11 -25.47
N GLN A 790 -12.56 -5.30 -26.01
CA GLN A 790 -12.74 -6.52 -25.22
C GLN A 790 -11.48 -7.40 -25.20
N LYS A 791 -10.31 -6.84 -25.52
CA LYS A 791 -9.05 -7.59 -25.45
C LYS A 791 -8.56 -7.68 -24.02
N ILE A 792 -7.99 -8.82 -23.65
CA ILE A 792 -7.45 -9.05 -22.30
C ILE A 792 -6.24 -8.13 -22.05
N GLU A 793 -5.45 -7.87 -23.08
CA GLU A 793 -4.29 -6.99 -23.03
C GLU A 793 -4.67 -5.56 -22.57
N ASP A 794 -5.80 -5.05 -23.04
CA ASP A 794 -6.31 -3.71 -22.73
C ASP A 794 -6.98 -3.61 -21.34
N LEU A 795 -7.32 -4.76 -20.72
CA LEU A 795 -7.84 -4.81 -19.37
C LEU A 795 -6.76 -4.41 -18.36
N ARG A 796 -7.17 -3.67 -17.33
CA ARG A 796 -6.31 -3.44 -16.18
C ARG A 796 -6.16 -4.71 -15.35
N ALA A 797 -4.99 -4.91 -14.77
CA ALA A 797 -4.69 -6.12 -14.01
C ALA A 797 -5.58 -6.30 -12.77
N ILE A 798 -6.04 -5.20 -12.13
CA ILE A 798 -6.92 -5.27 -10.97
C ILE A 798 -8.31 -5.80 -11.34
N PRO A 799 -9.06 -5.23 -12.29
CA PRO A 799 -10.32 -5.82 -12.76
C PRO A 799 -10.17 -7.26 -13.24
N TRP A 800 -9.07 -7.60 -13.89
CA TRP A 800 -8.76 -8.97 -14.30
C TRP A 800 -8.70 -9.92 -13.12
N GLY A 801 -7.83 -9.66 -12.15
CA GLY A 801 -7.68 -10.50 -10.96
C GLY A 801 -8.93 -10.56 -10.09
N PHE A 802 -9.57 -9.39 -9.90
CA PHE A 802 -10.78 -9.26 -9.10
C PHE A 802 -11.96 -10.07 -9.67
N SER A 803 -12.14 -10.05 -10.99
CA SER A 803 -13.18 -10.85 -11.66
C SER A 803 -13.02 -12.36 -11.42
N TRP A 804 -11.80 -12.86 -11.47
CA TRP A 804 -11.51 -14.26 -11.16
C TRP A 804 -11.71 -14.60 -9.68
N GLY A 805 -11.46 -13.64 -8.78
CA GLY A 805 -11.78 -13.76 -7.36
C GLY A 805 -13.28 -13.86 -7.14
N GLN A 806 -14.07 -13.03 -7.82
CA GLN A 806 -15.54 -13.04 -7.73
C GLN A 806 -16.17 -14.37 -8.13
N CYS A 807 -15.61 -15.09 -9.09
CA CYS A 807 -16.12 -16.42 -9.47
C CYS A 807 -15.40 -17.60 -8.77
N ARG A 808 -14.67 -17.34 -7.68
CA ARG A 808 -13.97 -18.36 -6.86
C ARG A 808 -12.95 -19.21 -7.61
N LEU A 809 -12.40 -18.72 -8.70
CA LEU A 809 -11.29 -19.36 -9.41
C LEU A 809 -9.94 -18.80 -9.03
N THR A 810 -9.83 -17.49 -8.87
CA THR A 810 -8.53 -16.83 -8.64
C THR A 810 -7.43 -17.30 -9.60
N LEU A 811 -7.83 -17.55 -10.85
CA LEU A 811 -7.05 -18.24 -11.88
C LEU A 811 -5.62 -17.71 -12.06
N PRO A 812 -5.35 -16.37 -12.09
CA PRO A 812 -4.00 -15.87 -12.27
C PRO A 812 -3.04 -16.21 -11.13
N GLY A 813 -3.55 -16.68 -9.99
CA GLY A 813 -2.75 -16.97 -8.79
C GLY A 813 -2.20 -18.40 -8.71
N TRP A 814 -2.49 -19.28 -9.69
CA TRP A 814 -2.03 -20.66 -9.66
C TRP A 814 -1.93 -21.33 -11.04
N TYR A 815 -2.62 -20.84 -12.07
CA TYR A 815 -2.69 -21.50 -13.38
C TYR A 815 -1.33 -21.59 -14.07
N GLY A 816 -1.01 -22.74 -14.62
CA GLY A 816 0.22 -23.04 -15.34
C GLY A 816 1.31 -23.68 -14.49
N PHE A 817 1.23 -23.62 -13.15
CA PHE A 817 2.24 -24.22 -12.29
C PHE A 817 2.19 -25.76 -12.27
N GLY A 818 1.00 -26.35 -12.25
CA GLY A 818 0.83 -27.81 -12.30
C GLY A 818 1.43 -28.42 -13.56
N SER A 819 1.08 -27.85 -14.71
CA SER A 819 1.65 -28.25 -16.01
C SER A 819 3.17 -28.08 -16.07
N ALA A 820 3.69 -26.99 -15.48
CA ALA A 820 5.13 -26.73 -15.42
C ALA A 820 5.87 -27.81 -14.60
N VAL A 821 5.33 -28.16 -13.44
CA VAL A 821 5.92 -29.20 -12.58
C VAL A 821 5.86 -30.57 -13.27
N GLU A 822 4.74 -30.89 -13.94
CA GLU A 822 4.60 -32.13 -14.69
C GLU A 822 5.65 -32.24 -15.82
N ALA A 823 5.81 -31.16 -16.61
CA ALA A 823 6.82 -31.10 -17.67
C ALA A 823 8.25 -31.20 -17.12
N PHE A 824 8.55 -30.51 -16.00
CA PHE A 824 9.87 -30.54 -15.39
C PHE A 824 10.23 -31.91 -14.81
N VAL A 825 9.28 -32.56 -14.13
CA VAL A 825 9.51 -33.86 -13.51
C VAL A 825 9.69 -34.95 -14.56
N ASN A 826 8.97 -34.88 -15.70
CA ASN A 826 9.00 -35.84 -16.77
C ASN A 826 9.94 -35.44 -17.93
N LEU A 827 10.92 -34.56 -17.66
CA LEU A 827 11.86 -34.10 -18.67
C LEU A 827 12.63 -35.30 -19.29
N GLU A 828 12.68 -35.36 -20.61
CA GLU A 828 13.36 -36.46 -21.35
C GLU A 828 14.83 -36.59 -20.93
N GLY A 829 15.26 -37.82 -20.66
CA GLY A 829 16.63 -38.12 -20.22
C GLY A 829 16.91 -37.77 -18.73
N LYS A 830 15.92 -37.43 -17.95
CA LYS A 830 16.04 -37.19 -16.50
C LYS A 830 15.21 -38.20 -15.70
N ASP A 831 15.69 -38.55 -14.51
CA ASP A 831 14.93 -39.40 -13.60
C ASP A 831 13.87 -38.57 -12.87
N PRO A 832 12.57 -38.90 -12.97
CA PRO A 832 11.48 -38.15 -12.32
C PRO A 832 11.63 -38.02 -10.81
N LYS A 833 12.19 -39.01 -10.12
CA LYS A 833 12.40 -38.94 -8.67
C LYS A 833 13.45 -37.89 -8.29
N THR A 834 14.54 -37.86 -9.08
CA THR A 834 15.62 -36.88 -8.90
C THR A 834 15.12 -35.46 -9.15
N GLN A 835 14.30 -35.24 -10.20
CA GLN A 835 13.71 -33.94 -10.51
C GLN A 835 12.75 -33.49 -9.40
N LEU A 836 11.87 -34.33 -8.90
CA LEU A 836 10.99 -34.02 -7.79
C LEU A 836 11.77 -33.73 -6.49
N ALA A 837 12.82 -34.50 -6.20
CA ALA A 837 13.68 -34.28 -5.04
C ALA A 837 14.38 -32.90 -5.11
N LEU A 838 14.72 -32.43 -6.32
CA LEU A 838 15.27 -31.08 -6.51
C LEU A 838 14.24 -30.01 -6.12
N LEU A 839 12.99 -30.12 -6.57
CA LEU A 839 11.92 -29.18 -6.20
C LEU A 839 11.63 -29.19 -4.69
N GLN A 840 11.63 -30.36 -4.06
CA GLN A 840 11.48 -30.50 -2.61
C GLN A 840 12.65 -29.86 -1.86
N ARG A 841 13.85 -29.92 -2.38
CA ARG A 841 15.03 -29.26 -1.82
C ARG A 841 14.94 -27.75 -1.99
N MET A 842 14.50 -27.26 -3.18
CA MET A 842 14.21 -25.83 -3.42
C MET A 842 13.21 -25.29 -2.39
N TYR A 843 12.11 -26.00 -2.16
CA TYR A 843 11.10 -25.61 -1.16
C TYR A 843 11.68 -25.50 0.24
N ARG A 844 12.53 -26.44 0.64
CA ARG A 844 13.14 -26.41 1.99
C ARG A 844 14.22 -25.35 2.15
N GLN A 845 15.00 -25.06 1.12
CA GLN A 845 16.24 -24.29 1.22
C GLN A 845 16.16 -22.89 0.62
N TRP A 846 15.20 -22.62 -0.27
CA TRP A 846 15.12 -21.36 -0.98
C TRP A 846 13.87 -20.57 -0.57
N PRO A 847 14.03 -19.47 0.20
CA PRO A 847 12.92 -18.67 0.70
C PRO A 847 11.98 -18.16 -0.39
N PHE A 848 12.50 -17.73 -1.54
CA PHE A 848 11.71 -17.31 -2.69
C PHE A 848 10.72 -18.41 -3.12
N PHE A 849 11.22 -19.60 -3.40
CA PHE A 849 10.38 -20.71 -3.88
C PHE A 849 9.35 -21.14 -2.82
N ARG A 850 9.77 -21.19 -1.56
CA ARG A 850 8.87 -21.50 -0.44
C ARG A 850 7.73 -20.49 -0.33
N THR A 851 8.03 -19.18 -0.39
CA THR A 851 7.04 -18.12 -0.27
C THR A 851 6.07 -18.15 -1.45
N LEU A 852 6.56 -18.36 -2.67
CA LEU A 852 5.74 -18.48 -3.86
C LEU A 852 4.76 -19.65 -3.77
N LEU A 853 5.22 -20.83 -3.36
CA LEU A 853 4.36 -22.00 -3.19
C LEU A 853 3.34 -21.80 -2.06
N SER A 854 3.73 -21.16 -0.97
CA SER A 854 2.82 -20.82 0.13
C SER A 854 1.70 -19.87 -0.33
N ASN A 855 2.02 -18.90 -1.18
CA ASN A 855 1.02 -18.01 -1.77
C ASN A 855 0.06 -18.75 -2.71
N MET A 856 0.58 -19.66 -3.56
CA MET A 856 -0.28 -20.50 -4.41
C MET A 856 -1.19 -21.41 -3.60
N ASP A 857 -0.68 -22.01 -2.53
CA ASP A 857 -1.46 -22.83 -1.60
C ASP A 857 -2.62 -22.06 -0.98
N MET A 858 -2.35 -20.83 -0.56
CA MET A 858 -3.36 -19.92 -0.02
C MET A 858 -4.44 -19.57 -1.06
N VAL A 859 -4.06 -19.31 -2.29
CA VAL A 859 -5.00 -18.94 -3.37
C VAL A 859 -5.85 -20.15 -3.74
N LEU A 860 -5.27 -21.33 -3.86
CA LEU A 860 -6.00 -22.58 -4.09
C LEU A 860 -6.98 -22.89 -2.95
N ALA A 861 -6.60 -22.67 -1.71
CA ALA A 861 -7.48 -22.87 -0.56
C ALA A 861 -8.72 -21.95 -0.57
N LYS A 862 -8.64 -20.82 -1.25
CA LYS A 862 -9.78 -19.89 -1.43
C LYS A 862 -10.58 -20.19 -2.71
N SER A 863 -10.08 -20.97 -3.65
CA SER A 863 -10.79 -21.37 -4.86
C SER A 863 -11.83 -22.46 -4.60
N ASP A 864 -12.83 -22.54 -5.46
CA ASP A 864 -13.93 -23.53 -5.38
C ASP A 864 -14.44 -23.88 -6.78
N LEU A 865 -14.09 -25.06 -7.28
CA LEU A 865 -14.47 -25.51 -8.61
C LEU A 865 -15.99 -25.69 -8.78
N ALA A 866 -16.69 -26.06 -7.70
CA ALA A 866 -18.14 -26.25 -7.77
C ALA A 866 -18.87 -24.93 -7.95
N LEU A 867 -18.45 -23.88 -7.23
CA LEU A 867 -18.98 -22.53 -7.42
C LEU A 867 -18.55 -21.97 -8.78
N ALA A 868 -17.29 -22.14 -9.17
CA ALA A 868 -16.77 -21.68 -10.45
C ALA A 868 -17.52 -22.31 -11.64
N SER A 869 -17.90 -23.59 -11.54
CA SER A 869 -18.68 -24.26 -12.60
C SER A 869 -20.03 -23.58 -12.81
N ARG A 870 -20.65 -23.06 -11.74
CA ARG A 870 -21.90 -22.31 -11.85
C ARG A 870 -21.76 -20.97 -12.58
N TYR A 871 -20.63 -20.26 -12.36
CA TYR A 871 -20.33 -19.08 -13.15
C TYR A 871 -20.09 -19.44 -14.61
N SER A 872 -19.45 -20.56 -14.88
CA SER A 872 -19.25 -21.03 -16.27
C SER A 872 -20.56 -21.32 -16.99
N GLU A 873 -21.66 -21.67 -16.28
CA GLU A 873 -22.99 -21.85 -16.87
C GLU A 873 -23.55 -20.56 -17.51
N LEU A 874 -23.02 -19.39 -17.18
CA LEU A 874 -23.37 -18.11 -17.82
C LEU A 874 -22.87 -18.03 -19.28
N VAL A 875 -21.89 -18.86 -19.66
CA VAL A 875 -21.43 -18.99 -21.05
C VAL A 875 -22.42 -19.82 -21.85
N THR A 876 -23.10 -19.22 -22.82
CA THR A 876 -24.16 -19.84 -23.61
C THR A 876 -23.60 -20.90 -24.58
N ASP A 877 -22.41 -20.70 -25.14
CA ASP A 877 -21.74 -21.70 -25.96
C ASP A 877 -21.25 -22.90 -25.11
N ALA A 878 -21.99 -23.99 -25.19
CA ALA A 878 -21.70 -25.20 -24.41
C ALA A 878 -20.38 -25.86 -24.78
N ARG A 879 -19.90 -25.72 -26.06
CA ARG A 879 -18.63 -26.30 -26.51
C ARG A 879 -17.46 -25.51 -25.94
N LEU A 880 -17.53 -24.19 -26.06
CA LEU A 880 -16.54 -23.28 -25.49
C LEU A 880 -16.46 -23.46 -23.98
N ARG A 881 -17.63 -23.44 -23.30
CA ARG A 881 -17.73 -23.66 -21.86
C ARG A 881 -17.04 -24.95 -21.42
N LYS A 882 -17.38 -26.06 -22.06
CA LYS A 882 -16.78 -27.38 -21.72
C LYS A 882 -15.29 -27.37 -21.96
N LYS A 883 -14.85 -26.85 -23.12
CA LYS A 883 -13.42 -26.81 -23.47
C LYS A 883 -12.59 -26.05 -22.44
N VAL A 884 -13.00 -24.82 -22.13
CA VAL A 884 -12.22 -23.94 -21.26
C VAL A 884 -12.30 -24.39 -19.81
N PHE A 885 -13.51 -24.69 -19.30
CA PHE A 885 -13.66 -25.10 -17.90
C PHE A 885 -12.96 -26.42 -17.58
N SER A 886 -13.04 -27.42 -18.48
CA SER A 886 -12.32 -28.69 -18.28
C SER A 886 -10.80 -28.51 -18.27
N ALA A 887 -10.25 -27.57 -19.06
CA ALA A 887 -8.84 -27.24 -19.01
C ALA A 887 -8.46 -26.58 -17.66
N ILE A 888 -9.30 -25.67 -17.17
CA ILE A 888 -9.10 -25.00 -15.87
C ILE A 888 -9.16 -26.03 -14.72
N GLU A 889 -10.16 -26.92 -14.73
CA GLU A 889 -10.34 -27.97 -13.73
C GLU A 889 -9.15 -28.94 -13.70
N ALA A 890 -8.71 -29.39 -14.86
CA ALA A 890 -7.55 -30.28 -14.97
C ALA A 890 -6.27 -29.63 -14.42
N GLU A 891 -6.04 -28.35 -14.73
CA GLU A 891 -4.87 -27.64 -14.25
C GLU A 891 -4.94 -27.33 -12.74
N TRP A 892 -6.15 -27.09 -12.21
CA TRP A 892 -6.34 -26.95 -10.77
C TRP A 892 -5.90 -28.21 -10.02
N HIS A 893 -6.31 -29.40 -10.50
CA HIS A 893 -5.92 -30.67 -9.91
C HIS A 893 -4.42 -30.94 -10.03
N ARG A 894 -3.81 -30.66 -11.19
CA ARG A 894 -2.36 -30.77 -11.37
C ARG A 894 -1.60 -29.86 -10.40
N THR A 895 -2.04 -28.62 -10.26
CA THR A 895 -1.40 -27.67 -9.36
C THR A 895 -1.54 -28.10 -7.89
N ALA A 896 -2.71 -28.58 -7.49
CA ALA A 896 -2.95 -29.11 -6.14
C ALA A 896 -2.07 -30.33 -5.84
N ASP A 897 -1.94 -31.26 -6.80
CA ASP A 897 -1.05 -32.43 -6.69
C ASP A 897 0.42 -32.00 -6.63
N ALA A 898 0.84 -31.11 -7.52
CA ALA A 898 2.21 -30.58 -7.55
C ALA A 898 2.61 -29.97 -6.21
N LEU A 899 1.76 -29.11 -5.64
CA LEU A 899 1.99 -28.53 -4.30
C LEU A 899 2.12 -29.63 -3.24
N THR A 900 1.21 -30.60 -3.21
CA THR A 900 1.25 -31.70 -2.24
C THR A 900 2.54 -32.51 -2.36
N ARG A 901 2.96 -32.84 -3.57
CA ARG A 901 4.18 -33.63 -3.84
C ARG A 901 5.45 -32.87 -3.45
N ILE A 902 5.49 -31.56 -3.67
CA ILE A 902 6.67 -30.73 -3.36
C ILE A 902 6.75 -30.41 -1.88
N THR A 903 5.66 -30.00 -1.24
CA THR A 903 5.64 -29.59 0.17
C THR A 903 5.55 -30.75 1.13
N GLY A 904 4.93 -31.85 0.73
CA GLY A 904 4.57 -32.98 1.59
C GLY A 904 3.26 -32.77 2.38
N ASP A 905 2.62 -31.62 2.24
CA ASP A 905 1.41 -31.25 2.97
C ASP A 905 0.17 -31.84 2.31
N LYS A 906 -0.56 -32.68 3.03
CA LYS A 906 -1.81 -33.28 2.53
C LYS A 906 -3.01 -32.34 2.58
N GLN A 907 -2.94 -31.31 3.43
CA GLN A 907 -4.00 -30.33 3.61
C GLN A 907 -3.51 -28.96 3.18
N ARG A 908 -4.37 -28.18 2.53
CA ARG A 908 -4.08 -26.76 2.22
C ARG A 908 -3.94 -25.97 3.51
N LEU A 909 -3.10 -24.95 3.49
CA LEU A 909 -2.83 -24.07 4.63
C LEU A 909 -2.31 -24.78 5.89
N ALA A 910 -1.60 -25.91 5.74
CA ALA A 910 -1.05 -26.67 6.87
C ALA A 910 -0.22 -25.77 7.82
N HIS A 911 0.52 -24.82 7.26
CA HIS A 911 1.37 -23.87 8.00
C HIS A 911 0.71 -22.51 8.30
N ASN A 912 -0.54 -22.28 7.83
CA ASN A 912 -1.30 -21.06 8.11
C ASN A 912 -2.66 -21.39 8.74
N THR A 913 -2.60 -21.86 9.97
CA THR A 913 -3.79 -22.32 10.74
C THR A 913 -4.78 -21.17 11.01
N ALA A 914 -4.32 -19.94 11.09
CA ALA A 914 -5.17 -18.77 11.30
C ALA A 914 -6.06 -18.54 10.07
N LEU A 915 -5.45 -18.54 8.87
CA LEU A 915 -6.20 -18.39 7.62
C LEU A 915 -7.11 -19.60 7.35
N ALA A 916 -6.64 -20.84 7.61
CA ALA A 916 -7.46 -22.04 7.47
C ALA A 916 -8.72 -21.96 8.34
N ARG A 917 -8.61 -21.47 9.57
CA ARG A 917 -9.72 -21.23 10.47
C ARG A 917 -10.66 -20.14 9.95
N SER A 918 -10.11 -19.00 9.52
CA SER A 918 -10.88 -17.89 8.96
C SER A 918 -11.73 -18.36 7.77
N ILE A 919 -11.13 -19.06 6.81
CA ILE A 919 -11.82 -19.65 5.66
C ILE A 919 -12.97 -20.58 6.11
N LYS A 920 -12.69 -21.48 7.03
CA LYS A 920 -13.69 -22.43 7.55
C LYS A 920 -14.91 -21.72 8.15
N HIS A 921 -14.71 -20.58 8.82
CA HIS A 921 -15.79 -19.83 9.43
C HIS A 921 -16.55 -18.94 8.46
N ARG A 922 -15.92 -18.45 7.40
CA ARG A 922 -16.48 -17.47 6.47
C ARG A 922 -17.22 -18.08 5.30
N PHE A 923 -16.71 -19.15 4.69
CA PHE A 923 -17.27 -19.71 3.46
C PHE A 923 -18.76 -20.06 3.55
N PRO A 924 -19.30 -20.58 4.65
CA PRO A 924 -20.76 -20.80 4.78
C PRO A 924 -21.60 -19.54 4.57
N TYR A 925 -21.02 -18.36 4.77
CA TYR A 925 -21.75 -17.09 4.64
C TYR A 925 -21.51 -16.41 3.29
N ILE A 926 -20.45 -16.80 2.57
CA ILE A 926 -20.12 -16.26 1.24
C ILE A 926 -20.79 -17.07 0.13
N ASP A 927 -20.93 -18.38 0.30
CA ASP A 927 -21.51 -19.27 -0.73
C ASP A 927 -22.93 -18.86 -1.18
N PRO A 928 -23.85 -18.46 -0.28
CA PRO A 928 -25.15 -17.95 -0.71
C PRO A 928 -25.05 -16.72 -1.61
N LEU A 929 -24.07 -15.83 -1.36
CA LEU A 929 -23.85 -14.66 -2.19
C LEU A 929 -23.45 -15.04 -3.62
N HIS A 930 -22.58 -16.05 -3.79
CA HIS A 930 -22.19 -16.55 -5.11
C HIS A 930 -23.38 -17.13 -5.88
N HIS A 931 -24.18 -17.96 -5.24
CA HIS A 931 -25.37 -18.55 -5.88
C HIS A 931 -26.35 -17.47 -6.33
N LEU A 932 -26.61 -16.47 -5.48
CA LEU A 932 -27.49 -15.36 -5.80
C LEU A 932 -26.91 -14.46 -6.88
N GLN A 933 -25.60 -14.17 -6.84
CA GLN A 933 -24.94 -13.36 -7.85
C GLN A 933 -25.06 -14.00 -9.25
N VAL A 934 -24.80 -15.30 -9.40
CA VAL A 934 -24.97 -16.01 -10.69
C VAL A 934 -26.40 -15.88 -11.21
N GLU A 935 -27.41 -16.05 -10.33
CA GLU A 935 -28.81 -15.96 -10.73
C GLU A 935 -29.20 -14.52 -11.15
N LEU A 936 -28.74 -13.51 -10.41
CA LEU A 936 -28.99 -12.11 -10.72
C LEU A 936 -28.30 -11.69 -12.03
N VAL A 937 -27.04 -12.08 -12.22
CA VAL A 937 -26.27 -11.80 -13.45
C VAL A 937 -26.97 -12.48 -14.64
N ARG A 938 -27.47 -13.71 -14.50
CA ARG A 938 -28.24 -14.39 -15.55
C ARG A 938 -29.48 -13.61 -15.95
N ARG A 939 -30.28 -13.15 -14.97
CA ARG A 939 -31.50 -12.35 -15.21
C ARG A 939 -31.14 -11.01 -15.87
N TRP A 940 -30.14 -10.33 -15.36
CA TRP A 940 -29.69 -9.04 -15.87
C TRP A 940 -29.28 -9.13 -17.35
N ARG A 941 -28.41 -10.09 -17.67
CA ARG A 941 -27.93 -10.31 -19.04
C ARG A 941 -29.00 -10.83 -20.01
N ALA A 942 -30.05 -11.45 -19.52
CA ALA A 942 -31.22 -11.87 -20.30
C ALA A 942 -32.24 -10.73 -20.54
N GLY A 943 -31.95 -9.51 -20.06
CA GLY A 943 -32.88 -8.39 -20.18
C GLY A 943 -34.13 -8.50 -19.28
N GLN A 944 -34.08 -9.36 -18.27
CA GLN A 944 -35.17 -9.61 -17.31
C GLN A 944 -34.89 -8.90 -15.95
N GLY A 945 -33.91 -7.98 -15.93
CA GLY A 945 -33.50 -7.27 -14.74
C GLY A 945 -34.07 -5.86 -14.67
N ASP A 946 -34.42 -5.44 -13.45
CA ASP A 946 -34.73 -4.06 -13.07
C ASP A 946 -33.58 -3.46 -12.24
N GLU A 947 -33.72 -2.21 -11.76
CA GLU A 947 -32.74 -1.53 -10.90
C GLU A 947 -32.41 -2.33 -9.62
N ARG A 948 -33.37 -3.14 -9.12
CA ARG A 948 -33.16 -3.98 -7.92
C ARG A 948 -32.20 -5.14 -8.21
N VAL A 949 -32.33 -5.76 -9.38
CA VAL A 949 -31.42 -6.83 -9.83
C VAL A 949 -30.00 -6.27 -9.94
N GLN A 950 -29.82 -5.10 -10.56
CA GLN A 950 -28.53 -4.44 -10.66
C GLN A 950 -27.96 -4.11 -9.28
N THR A 951 -28.78 -3.52 -8.41
CA THR A 951 -28.39 -3.26 -7.01
C THR A 951 -27.97 -4.53 -6.27
N GLY A 952 -28.71 -5.62 -6.43
CA GLY A 952 -28.37 -6.92 -5.84
C GLY A 952 -27.03 -7.47 -6.33
N ILE A 953 -26.75 -7.36 -7.63
CA ILE A 953 -25.42 -7.74 -8.19
C ILE A 953 -24.32 -6.92 -7.53
N HIS A 954 -24.46 -5.60 -7.50
CA HIS A 954 -23.46 -4.69 -6.94
C HIS A 954 -23.21 -4.93 -5.44
N ILE A 955 -24.26 -5.17 -4.64
CA ILE A 955 -24.09 -5.51 -3.21
C ILE A 955 -23.40 -6.87 -3.06
N SER A 956 -23.75 -7.87 -3.91
CA SER A 956 -23.12 -9.19 -3.85
C SER A 956 -21.64 -9.14 -4.20
N ILE A 957 -21.21 -8.28 -5.15
CA ILE A 957 -19.80 -8.05 -5.47
C ILE A 957 -19.05 -7.53 -4.23
N ASN A 958 -19.61 -6.54 -3.54
CA ASN A 958 -19.04 -6.02 -2.30
C ASN A 958 -19.00 -7.09 -1.19
N GLY A 959 -20.08 -7.81 -0.99
CA GLY A 959 -20.18 -8.83 0.05
C GLY A 959 -19.20 -9.99 -0.15
N ILE A 960 -18.99 -10.41 -1.39
CA ILE A 960 -18.00 -11.44 -1.74
C ILE A 960 -16.59 -10.91 -1.51
N ALA A 961 -16.30 -9.68 -1.93
CA ALA A 961 -15.00 -9.05 -1.71
C ALA A 961 -14.67 -8.94 -0.21
N ALA A 962 -15.59 -8.39 0.59
CA ALA A 962 -15.44 -8.30 2.04
C ALA A 962 -15.30 -9.67 2.70
N GLY A 963 -16.10 -10.66 2.27
CA GLY A 963 -16.10 -12.01 2.80
C GLY A 963 -14.83 -12.81 2.48
N LEU A 964 -14.27 -12.66 1.28
CA LEU A 964 -13.00 -13.29 0.89
C LEU A 964 -11.79 -12.60 1.52
N ARG A 965 -11.95 -11.36 1.99
CA ARG A 965 -10.91 -10.54 2.60
C ARG A 965 -9.62 -10.54 1.76
N ASN A 966 -9.65 -9.75 0.71
CA ASN A 966 -8.51 -9.52 -0.18
C ASN A 966 -8.04 -10.75 -0.97
N THR A 967 -8.83 -11.14 -1.94
CA THR A 967 -8.47 -12.08 -3.00
C THR A 967 -8.68 -11.42 -4.37
N GLY A 968 -7.96 -10.38 -4.63
CA GLY A 968 -7.96 -9.78 -5.95
C GLY A 968 -6.83 -10.32 -6.82
#